data_0b09086ee46f1b24d4e182b606ed8ad9
#
_entry.id   0b09086ee46f1b24d4e182b606ed8ad9
#
_cell.length_a   1.000
_cell.length_b   1.000
_cell.length_c   1.000
_cell.angle_alpha   90.00
_cell.angle_beta   90.00
_cell.angle_gamma   90.00
#
_symmetry.space_group_name_H-M   'P 1'
#
loop_
_entity.id
_entity.type
_entity.pdbx_description
1 polymer ?
#
loop_
_entity_poly.entity_id
_entity_poly.type
_entity_poly.pdbx_seq_one_letter_code
_entity_poly.pdbx_strand_id
1 'polypeptide(L)'
;MLTGSFGYAQTTDTLVLNDESISEIIYYSSRDSIYTDLEAREVHLYGDAKVNNGDVSMSAGYILIDLDKNEVFARYAIDKDSNKSEFPVFSDGPEEIKASSLRYNFDTDKGYIEELAIQQDEAYLYMGVAKMHANEQIHFKKGRFTTCNLEDPHYHFQLSRAVMIPDERIVTGPMNLWIKGVPTPLGLPFSVIPQQKERTHGILFPEIVPLSAYGFGFQNLGYYIPVNDRLQTSVYMNLYSRGSWGLRNNLDYAKRYGFRGNLDVGFQQFKSGFPENSNANKLSITWTHRKELKSNPFWNFTSNVNFISDNQSKNNLDPLNPQYFNNSFNSDISLNRMFPGKPINMGMKMSVRQNSISKNVALVSPVINVNVTRFFPFKTAIKGNSDLAQFFTRMGVTYNLEGQNRSTFKDSLLRDGNFGAISNQFFNGFSQNVNIQTTSAFFKNTVKLNPSLNYGNKINFQQIDKNYNAVLNSTDYDTVQKAGMIHELSMNAQLTTILYSYYRFIGKNQPLLRHVLTPSFGFRYTPQLNSLITENVGMNQSVLTYSPFERSIYSSSANQDAGQITFGFNNTFELKRKSDKDTVTGFKKVRIIDILSVNGDYDLMADSMKLSDLQLNLRINPLEWLNIVASSSFSPYGWEDSTGATISSYAKNFNGRLGRFIQTNITTTLTITSPESRDKLNKTKEAINENWNADMNYFALHPEFMLDFTIPWKISFSHVYSINANQNKKSSNETDYLQIQTLSAQGDVSFTKRWKLSSYLIFDPKNVRITNARFTLSRNMHCWALSFNYTPIGGNKSFLLSIRNTSSIFQDAKIDIRKPPVFL
;
A
#
# COMPACT_ATOMS: atom_id res chain seq x y z
N MET A 1 -20.43 -59.07 44.01
CA MET A 1 -19.36 -58.10 43.77
C MET A 1 -19.93 -56.70 44.02
N LEU A 2 -19.63 -56.14 45.19
CA LEU A 2 -20.06 -54.82 45.62
C LEU A 2 -19.00 -53.79 45.15
N THR A 3 -19.35 -52.93 44.22
CA THR A 3 -18.53 -51.77 43.84
C THR A 3 -18.97 -50.60 44.72
N GLY A 4 -18.15 -50.28 45.73
CA GLY A 4 -18.33 -49.08 46.54
C GLY A 4 -17.90 -47.85 45.75
N SER A 5 -18.83 -46.94 45.47
CA SER A 5 -18.55 -45.57 45.04
C SER A 5 -18.13 -44.76 46.25
N PHE A 6 -16.87 -44.29 46.27
CA PHE A 6 -16.45 -43.27 47.18
C PHE A 6 -17.06 -41.90 46.76
N GLY A 7 -18.04 -41.45 47.47
CA GLY A 7 -18.54 -40.10 47.33
C GLY A 7 -17.58 -39.16 48.08
N TYR A 8 -16.96 -38.22 47.38
CA TYR A 8 -16.28 -37.08 48.00
C TYR A 8 -17.35 -36.17 48.63
N ALA A 9 -17.33 -36.05 49.96
CA ALA A 9 -18.13 -35.08 50.64
C ALA A 9 -17.43 -33.71 50.57
N GLN A 10 -17.95 -32.84 49.74
CA GLN A 10 -17.64 -31.39 49.83
C GLN A 10 -18.41 -30.84 51.06
N THR A 11 -17.69 -30.60 52.13
CA THR A 11 -18.27 -29.86 53.26
C THR A 11 -18.08 -28.38 53.03
N THR A 12 -19.18 -27.68 52.75
CA THR A 12 -19.21 -26.22 52.74
C THR A 12 -19.73 -25.79 54.07
N ASP A 13 -18.93 -25.10 54.84
CA ASP A 13 -19.37 -24.52 56.12
C ASP A 13 -19.46 -23.00 56.00
N THR A 14 -20.48 -22.39 56.58
CA THR A 14 -20.75 -20.96 56.49
C THR A 14 -20.62 -20.37 57.89
N LEU A 15 -19.60 -19.62 58.14
CA LEU A 15 -19.44 -18.88 59.42
C LEU A 15 -20.10 -17.50 59.27
N VAL A 16 -21.15 -17.29 60.04
CA VAL A 16 -21.79 -15.97 60.21
C VAL A 16 -21.11 -15.26 61.36
N LEU A 17 -20.20 -14.34 61.04
CA LEU A 17 -19.58 -13.47 62.02
C LEU A 17 -20.50 -12.25 62.29
N ASN A 18 -21.01 -12.15 63.50
CA ASN A 18 -21.87 -11.06 63.93
C ASN A 18 -21.00 -9.93 64.55
N ASP A 19 -20.18 -9.27 63.70
CA ASP A 19 -19.46 -8.07 64.12
C ASP A 19 -19.59 -6.99 63.03
N GLU A 20 -19.77 -5.74 63.41
CA GLU A 20 -20.15 -4.61 62.56
C GLU A 20 -19.14 -4.27 61.46
N SER A 21 -18.05 -5.02 61.30
CA SER A 21 -16.97 -4.77 60.34
C SER A 21 -16.99 -5.65 59.07
N ILE A 22 -17.80 -6.73 58.98
CA ILE A 22 -17.89 -7.60 57.81
C ILE A 22 -19.32 -7.59 57.28
N SER A 23 -19.53 -6.87 56.19
CA SER A 23 -20.84 -6.72 55.56
C SER A 23 -21.27 -7.89 54.68
N GLU A 24 -20.37 -8.82 54.34
CA GLU A 24 -20.59 -9.90 53.38
C GLU A 24 -20.22 -11.28 53.94
N ILE A 25 -20.96 -12.32 53.50
CA ILE A 25 -20.73 -13.71 53.91
C ILE A 25 -19.51 -14.26 53.17
N ILE A 26 -18.54 -14.76 53.95
CA ILE A 26 -17.36 -15.41 53.41
C ILE A 26 -17.65 -16.90 53.19
N TYR A 27 -17.53 -17.36 51.95
CA TYR A 27 -17.62 -18.76 51.57
C TYR A 27 -16.22 -19.33 51.42
N TYR A 28 -15.95 -20.47 52.09
CA TYR A 28 -14.68 -21.15 51.93
C TYR A 28 -14.90 -22.66 51.71
N SER A 29 -13.99 -23.26 50.98
CA SER A 29 -13.97 -24.71 50.68
C SER A 29 -12.54 -25.20 50.51
N SER A 30 -12.32 -26.49 50.77
CA SER A 30 -11.05 -27.15 50.43
C SER A 30 -11.29 -28.59 49.96
N ARG A 31 -10.36 -29.15 49.23
CA ARG A 31 -10.44 -30.52 48.72
C ARG A 31 -10.04 -31.54 49.78
N ASP A 32 -8.99 -31.26 50.58
CA ASP A 32 -8.39 -32.28 51.45
C ASP A 32 -8.92 -32.20 52.89
N SER A 33 -8.82 -31.06 53.56
CA SER A 33 -9.33 -30.90 54.93
C SER A 33 -9.51 -29.43 55.32
N ILE A 34 -10.48 -29.18 56.22
CA ILE A 34 -10.71 -27.94 56.91
C ILE A 34 -10.46 -28.18 58.40
N TYR A 35 -9.53 -27.43 58.97
CA TYR A 35 -9.25 -27.45 60.39
C TYR A 35 -9.56 -26.09 61.01
N THR A 36 -10.43 -26.05 62.03
CA THR A 36 -10.79 -24.82 62.75
C THR A 36 -10.30 -24.90 64.17
N ASP A 37 -9.41 -24.00 64.56
CA ASP A 37 -8.99 -23.81 65.91
C ASP A 37 -9.84 -22.73 66.56
N LEU A 38 -10.69 -23.16 67.53
CA LEU A 38 -11.62 -22.28 68.26
C LEU A 38 -10.92 -21.44 69.31
N GLU A 39 -9.79 -21.90 69.88
CA GLU A 39 -9.02 -21.15 70.84
C GLU A 39 -8.20 -20.06 70.22
N ALA A 40 -7.51 -20.40 69.10
CA ALA A 40 -6.74 -19.47 68.34
C ALA A 40 -7.60 -18.65 67.37
N ARG A 41 -8.85 -18.99 67.11
CA ARG A 41 -9.80 -18.38 66.16
C ARG A 41 -9.22 -18.39 64.73
N GLU A 42 -8.58 -19.50 64.34
CA GLU A 42 -7.95 -19.71 63.03
C GLU A 42 -8.68 -20.80 62.25
N VAL A 43 -8.81 -20.58 60.92
CA VAL A 43 -9.34 -21.56 59.99
C VAL A 43 -8.25 -21.94 58.98
N HIS A 44 -7.89 -23.20 58.92
CA HIS A 44 -6.90 -23.74 58.02
C HIS A 44 -7.56 -24.57 56.91
N LEU A 45 -7.29 -24.23 55.68
CA LEU A 45 -7.82 -24.90 54.48
C LEU A 45 -6.67 -25.58 53.72
N TYR A 46 -6.78 -26.89 53.47
CA TYR A 46 -5.73 -27.67 52.81
C TYR A 46 -6.22 -28.28 51.49
N GLY A 47 -5.42 -28.16 50.43
CA GLY A 47 -5.68 -28.71 49.11
C GLY A 47 -6.77 -28.00 48.32
N ASP A 48 -6.45 -27.41 47.19
CA ASP A 48 -7.37 -26.60 46.34
C ASP A 48 -8.32 -25.73 47.20
N ALA A 49 -7.74 -25.06 48.17
CA ALA A 49 -8.46 -24.23 49.10
C ALA A 49 -9.00 -23.00 48.38
N LYS A 50 -10.27 -22.66 48.63
CA LYS A 50 -10.94 -21.52 48.00
C LYS A 50 -11.66 -20.67 49.06
N VAL A 51 -11.54 -19.36 48.90
CA VAL A 51 -12.23 -18.35 49.70
C VAL A 51 -12.87 -17.35 48.78
N ASN A 52 -14.15 -17.08 48.93
CA ASN A 52 -14.90 -16.12 48.14
C ASN A 52 -15.59 -15.12 49.06
N ASN A 53 -15.45 -13.83 48.77
CA ASN A 53 -16.12 -12.74 49.45
C ASN A 53 -16.61 -11.74 48.39
N GLY A 54 -17.90 -11.80 48.05
CA GLY A 54 -18.45 -10.98 46.98
C GLY A 54 -17.78 -11.26 45.62
N ASP A 55 -17.25 -10.23 45.03
CA ASP A 55 -16.56 -10.29 43.72
C ASP A 55 -15.08 -10.76 43.83
N VAL A 56 -14.55 -10.85 45.05
CA VAL A 56 -13.20 -11.28 45.34
C VAL A 56 -13.13 -12.78 45.58
N SER A 57 -12.24 -13.47 44.88
CA SER A 57 -11.97 -14.88 45.10
C SER A 57 -10.48 -15.16 45.24
N MET A 58 -10.17 -16.10 46.15
CA MET A 58 -8.79 -16.59 46.37
C MET A 58 -8.78 -18.10 46.31
N SER A 59 -7.83 -18.67 45.60
CA SER A 59 -7.57 -20.10 45.57
C SER A 59 -6.09 -20.39 45.80
N ALA A 60 -5.77 -21.41 46.59
CA ALA A 60 -4.39 -21.79 46.89
C ALA A 60 -4.30 -23.25 47.39
N GLY A 61 -3.10 -23.79 47.45
CA GLY A 61 -2.88 -25.11 48.05
C GLY A 61 -3.07 -25.14 49.57
N TYR A 62 -2.85 -24.01 50.23
CA TYR A 62 -3.12 -23.80 51.66
C TYR A 62 -3.56 -22.38 51.91
N ILE A 63 -4.66 -22.21 52.66
CA ILE A 63 -5.15 -20.92 53.15
C ILE A 63 -5.35 -20.96 54.63
N LEU A 64 -4.85 -19.95 55.35
CA LEU A 64 -5.09 -19.67 56.75
C LEU A 64 -5.88 -18.40 56.86
N ILE A 65 -6.98 -18.43 57.60
CA ILE A 65 -7.79 -17.27 57.95
C ILE A 65 -7.64 -17.05 59.46
N ASP A 66 -7.07 -15.94 59.89
CA ASP A 66 -6.92 -15.52 61.29
C ASP A 66 -8.02 -14.48 61.56
N LEU A 67 -9.01 -14.90 62.36
CA LEU A 67 -10.18 -14.09 62.62
C LEU A 67 -9.93 -13.00 63.67
N ASP A 68 -8.89 -13.15 64.53
CA ASP A 68 -8.53 -12.13 65.49
C ASP A 68 -7.73 -10.98 64.90
N LYS A 69 -6.94 -11.27 63.89
CA LYS A 69 -6.15 -10.27 63.16
C LYS A 69 -6.84 -9.76 61.89
N ASN A 70 -7.99 -10.33 61.54
CA ASN A 70 -8.63 -10.11 60.23
C ASN A 70 -7.66 -10.26 59.06
N GLU A 71 -6.91 -11.36 59.08
CA GLU A 71 -5.83 -11.60 58.13
C GLU A 71 -6.00 -12.94 57.41
N VAL A 72 -5.73 -12.95 56.09
CA VAL A 72 -5.66 -14.17 55.29
C VAL A 72 -4.23 -14.37 54.82
N PHE A 73 -3.72 -15.59 54.96
CA PHE A 73 -2.46 -16.03 54.43
C PHE A 73 -2.67 -17.21 53.48
N ALA A 74 -2.14 -17.13 52.27
CA ALA A 74 -2.20 -18.17 51.23
C ALA A 74 -0.82 -18.55 50.75
N ARG A 75 -0.60 -19.85 50.49
CA ARG A 75 0.65 -20.36 49.87
C ARG A 75 0.39 -21.58 49.00
N TYR A 76 1.37 -21.88 48.14
CA TYR A 76 1.38 -23.08 47.29
C TYR A 76 1.40 -24.37 48.13
N ALA A 77 0.92 -25.47 47.57
CA ALA A 77 1.12 -26.81 48.13
C ALA A 77 2.43 -27.41 47.60
N ILE A 78 2.98 -28.33 48.41
CA ILE A 78 4.15 -29.12 47.97
C ILE A 78 3.65 -30.54 47.70
N ASP A 79 3.82 -31.00 46.48
CA ASP A 79 3.47 -32.37 46.05
C ASP A 79 4.49 -33.40 46.63
N LYS A 80 4.14 -34.68 46.53
CA LYS A 80 4.97 -35.78 47.01
C LYS A 80 6.36 -35.83 46.37
N ASP A 81 6.50 -35.29 45.16
CA ASP A 81 7.73 -35.17 44.42
C ASP A 81 8.51 -33.87 44.68
N SER A 82 8.15 -33.14 45.77
CA SER A 82 8.71 -31.85 46.19
C SER A 82 8.50 -30.72 45.17
N ASN A 83 7.60 -30.88 44.21
CA ASN A 83 7.23 -29.80 43.31
C ASN A 83 6.20 -28.88 43.93
N LYS A 84 6.32 -27.58 43.67
CA LYS A 84 5.32 -26.56 44.03
C LYS A 84 4.09 -26.67 43.11
N SER A 85 2.92 -26.81 43.72
CA SER A 85 1.66 -26.90 43.02
C SER A 85 0.60 -26.02 43.71
N GLU A 86 -0.54 -25.78 43.03
CA GLU A 86 -1.67 -25.02 43.59
C GLU A 86 -1.22 -23.65 44.12
N PHE A 87 -0.54 -22.87 43.27
CA PHE A 87 -0.11 -21.52 43.62
C PHE A 87 -1.30 -20.62 43.97
N PRO A 88 -1.16 -19.70 44.95
CA PRO A 88 -2.17 -18.71 45.24
C PRO A 88 -2.58 -17.91 44.01
N VAL A 89 -3.89 -17.87 43.73
CA VAL A 89 -4.49 -17.04 42.70
C VAL A 89 -5.54 -16.20 43.39
N PHE A 90 -5.37 -14.90 43.30
CA PHE A 90 -6.32 -13.90 43.78
C PHE A 90 -6.99 -13.26 42.57
N SER A 91 -8.30 -13.20 42.55
CA SER A 91 -9.08 -12.59 41.46
C SER A 91 -10.02 -11.54 42.04
N ASP A 92 -9.99 -10.36 41.43
CA ASP A 92 -10.92 -9.25 41.70
C ASP A 92 -11.54 -8.82 40.39
N GLY A 93 -12.78 -9.21 40.13
CA GLY A 93 -13.42 -9.05 38.83
C GLY A 93 -12.63 -9.74 37.72
N PRO A 94 -12.18 -9.00 36.63
CA PRO A 94 -11.45 -9.58 35.53
C PRO A 94 -9.93 -9.73 35.76
N GLU A 95 -9.40 -9.23 36.87
CA GLU A 95 -7.97 -9.27 37.16
C GLU A 95 -7.59 -10.54 37.96
N GLU A 96 -6.57 -11.22 37.49
CA GLU A 96 -5.99 -12.42 38.13
C GLU A 96 -4.55 -12.15 38.55
N ILE A 97 -4.26 -12.35 39.84
CA ILE A 97 -2.93 -12.20 40.43
C ILE A 97 -2.43 -13.57 40.87
N LYS A 98 -1.27 -13.99 40.37
CA LYS A 98 -0.59 -15.25 40.79
C LYS A 98 0.64 -14.94 41.62
N ALA A 99 0.78 -15.63 42.75
CA ALA A 99 1.86 -15.43 43.70
C ALA A 99 2.38 -16.76 44.29
N SER A 100 3.56 -16.78 44.89
CA SER A 100 4.00 -17.90 45.70
C SER A 100 3.41 -17.87 47.11
N SER A 101 3.36 -16.72 47.73
CA SER A 101 2.64 -16.50 48.97
C SER A 101 1.96 -15.13 48.99
N LEU A 102 0.84 -15.04 49.66
CA LEU A 102 0.08 -13.84 49.83
C LEU A 102 -0.44 -13.73 51.24
N ARG A 103 -0.26 -12.58 51.85
CA ARG A 103 -0.82 -12.20 53.14
C ARG A 103 -1.60 -10.90 52.99
N TYR A 104 -2.86 -10.86 53.38
CA TYR A 104 -3.71 -9.68 53.27
C TYR A 104 -4.45 -9.45 54.57
N ASN A 105 -4.46 -8.23 55.03
CA ASN A 105 -5.14 -7.80 56.24
C ASN A 105 -6.34 -6.90 55.87
N PHE A 106 -7.52 -7.32 56.21
CA PHE A 106 -8.79 -6.65 55.84
C PHE A 106 -9.06 -5.35 56.59
N ASP A 107 -8.49 -5.15 57.79
CA ASP A 107 -8.70 -3.92 58.57
C ASP A 107 -7.85 -2.75 58.02
N THR A 108 -6.68 -3.07 57.49
CA THR A 108 -5.72 -2.07 57.10
C THR A 108 -5.55 -1.97 55.56
N ASP A 109 -6.24 -2.83 54.83
CA ASP A 109 -6.13 -2.96 53.36
C ASP A 109 -4.67 -3.10 52.90
N LYS A 110 -3.83 -3.79 53.67
CA LYS A 110 -2.42 -4.00 53.37
C LYS A 110 -2.15 -5.44 52.98
N GLY A 111 -1.40 -5.59 51.87
CA GLY A 111 -0.96 -6.89 51.41
C GLY A 111 0.57 -7.03 51.38
N TYR A 112 1.07 -8.27 51.62
CA TYR A 112 2.45 -8.66 51.41
C TYR A 112 2.47 -9.90 50.52
N ILE A 113 3.17 -9.79 49.38
CA ILE A 113 3.07 -10.78 48.32
C ILE A 113 4.51 -11.16 47.90
N GLU A 114 4.75 -12.46 47.76
CA GLU A 114 6.04 -12.97 47.29
C GLU A 114 5.88 -13.63 45.91
N GLU A 115 6.83 -13.36 45.03
CA GLU A 115 6.90 -13.87 43.64
C GLU A 115 5.59 -13.60 42.89
N LEU A 116 5.17 -12.33 42.89
CA LEU A 116 3.97 -11.87 42.19
C LEU A 116 4.24 -11.77 40.70
N ALA A 117 3.36 -12.32 39.89
CA ALA A 117 3.37 -12.19 38.43
C ALA A 117 2.07 -11.54 37.93
N ILE A 118 2.19 -10.43 37.26
CA ILE A 118 1.06 -9.72 36.62
C ILE A 118 1.30 -9.66 35.12
N GLN A 119 0.27 -9.98 34.36
CA GLN A 119 0.25 -9.76 32.92
C GLN A 119 -0.70 -8.59 32.64
N GLN A 120 -0.19 -7.58 31.94
CA GLN A 120 -0.97 -6.45 31.47
C GLN A 120 -0.71 -6.22 29.98
N ASP A 121 -1.72 -6.43 29.16
CA ASP A 121 -1.63 -6.43 27.69
C ASP A 121 -0.49 -7.34 27.18
N GLU A 122 0.54 -6.76 26.54
CA GLU A 122 1.73 -7.48 26.01
C GLU A 122 2.87 -7.56 27.05
N ALA A 123 2.73 -6.94 28.22
CA ALA A 123 3.79 -6.87 29.22
C ALA A 123 3.57 -7.84 30.37
N TYR A 124 4.70 -8.40 30.86
CA TYR A 124 4.77 -9.26 32.04
C TYR A 124 5.66 -8.59 33.07
N LEU A 125 5.10 -8.42 34.26
CA LEU A 125 5.80 -7.87 35.39
C LEU A 125 5.88 -8.93 36.49
N TYR A 126 7.09 -9.37 36.80
CA TYR A 126 7.40 -10.27 37.91
C TYR A 126 7.97 -9.44 39.06
N MET A 127 7.47 -9.60 40.27
CA MET A 127 7.90 -8.89 41.45
C MET A 127 8.39 -9.91 42.48
N GLY A 128 9.64 -9.81 42.93
CA GLY A 128 10.18 -10.76 43.91
C GLY A 128 9.53 -10.62 45.26
N VAL A 129 9.31 -9.38 45.72
CA VAL A 129 8.58 -9.06 46.95
C VAL A 129 7.78 -7.79 46.70
N ALA A 130 6.49 -7.84 46.96
CA ALA A 130 5.56 -6.72 46.80
C ALA A 130 4.82 -6.44 48.10
N LYS A 131 4.55 -5.15 48.33
CA LYS A 131 3.75 -4.65 49.46
C LYS A 131 2.68 -3.76 48.91
N MET A 132 1.44 -4.15 49.09
CA MET A 132 0.26 -3.37 48.78
C MET A 132 -0.08 -2.46 49.96
N HIS A 133 -0.44 -1.23 49.65
CA HIS A 133 -0.87 -0.21 50.61
C HIS A 133 -2.37 0.05 50.50
N ALA A 134 -3.00 0.64 51.53
CA ALA A 134 -4.41 0.97 51.56
C ALA A 134 -4.89 1.92 50.44
N ASN A 135 -3.99 2.62 49.77
CA ASN A 135 -4.25 3.44 48.58
C ASN A 135 -4.00 2.68 47.29
N GLU A 136 -4.03 1.33 47.30
CA GLU A 136 -3.82 0.43 46.17
C GLU A 136 -2.40 0.49 45.53
N GLN A 137 -1.51 1.35 46.02
CA GLN A 137 -0.14 1.39 45.54
C GLN A 137 0.65 0.14 45.90
N ILE A 138 1.35 -0.44 44.94
CA ILE A 138 2.18 -1.64 45.14
C ILE A 138 3.66 -1.24 45.09
N HIS A 139 4.32 -1.29 46.26
CA HIS A 139 5.77 -1.10 46.34
C HIS A 139 6.48 -2.44 46.23
N PHE A 140 7.41 -2.57 45.30
CA PHE A 140 8.10 -3.84 45.08
C PHE A 140 9.60 -3.73 44.92
N LYS A 141 10.29 -4.84 45.13
CA LYS A 141 11.73 -5.03 44.93
C LYS A 141 11.97 -6.23 44.07
N LYS A 142 13.17 -6.27 43.42
CA LYS A 142 13.59 -7.35 42.51
C LYS A 142 12.59 -7.61 41.40
N GLY A 143 12.09 -6.52 40.76
CA GLY A 143 11.15 -6.62 39.67
C GLY A 143 11.83 -7.05 38.37
N ARG A 144 11.14 -7.79 37.52
CA ARG A 144 11.50 -8.07 36.13
C ARG A 144 10.37 -7.66 35.22
N PHE A 145 10.64 -6.74 34.31
CA PHE A 145 9.68 -6.26 33.32
C PHE A 145 10.08 -6.76 31.93
N THR A 146 9.20 -7.43 31.24
CA THR A 146 9.44 -8.00 29.90
C THR A 146 8.17 -8.06 29.09
N THR A 147 8.30 -8.10 27.74
CA THR A 147 7.18 -8.43 26.84
C THR A 147 7.33 -9.86 26.25
N CYS A 148 8.23 -10.65 26.81
CA CYS A 148 8.42 -12.05 26.45
C CYS A 148 7.57 -12.96 27.33
N ASN A 149 6.68 -13.74 26.71
CA ASN A 149 5.75 -14.63 27.40
C ASN A 149 6.35 -15.98 27.84
N LEU A 150 7.68 -16.12 27.78
CA LEU A 150 8.37 -17.32 28.25
C LEU A 150 8.65 -17.19 29.75
N GLU A 151 8.59 -18.30 30.45
CA GLU A 151 8.94 -18.39 31.86
C GLU A 151 10.40 -17.91 32.10
N ASP A 152 11.33 -18.28 31.21
CA ASP A 152 12.67 -17.71 31.10
C ASP A 152 12.75 -16.76 29.91
N PRO A 153 12.52 -15.45 30.11
CA PRO A 153 12.40 -14.50 29.04
C PRO A 153 13.74 -14.27 28.31
N HIS A 154 13.69 -14.07 27.00
CA HIS A 154 14.85 -13.73 26.19
C HIS A 154 15.53 -12.43 26.63
N TYR A 155 14.75 -11.51 27.18
CA TYR A 155 15.22 -10.26 27.76
C TYR A 155 14.25 -9.78 28.83
N HIS A 156 14.75 -9.06 29.82
CA HIS A 156 13.96 -8.34 30.80
C HIS A 156 14.72 -7.12 31.30
N PHE A 157 13.96 -6.14 31.73
CA PHE A 157 14.51 -5.06 32.54
C PHE A 157 14.46 -5.47 34.00
N GLN A 158 15.63 -5.58 34.62
CA GLN A 158 15.75 -5.83 36.02
C GLN A 158 15.52 -4.54 36.78
N LEU A 159 14.48 -4.46 37.60
CA LEU A 159 14.11 -3.33 38.43
C LEU A 159 14.61 -3.57 39.85
N SER A 160 15.42 -2.67 40.40
CA SER A 160 15.91 -2.80 41.79
C SER A 160 14.77 -2.61 42.77
N ARG A 161 13.99 -1.58 42.60
CA ARG A 161 12.78 -1.21 43.32
C ARG A 161 11.86 -0.40 42.44
N ALA A 162 10.56 -0.48 42.67
CA ALA A 162 9.58 0.34 41.97
C ALA A 162 8.29 0.51 42.80
N VAL A 163 7.50 1.49 42.36
CA VAL A 163 6.15 1.73 42.86
C VAL A 163 5.21 1.64 41.70
N MET A 164 4.25 0.75 41.73
CA MET A 164 3.18 0.64 40.77
C MET A 164 1.97 1.39 41.29
N ILE A 165 1.43 2.30 40.57
CA ILE A 165 0.17 2.95 40.73
C ILE A 165 -0.77 2.29 39.70
N PRO A 166 -1.71 1.43 40.15
CA PRO A 166 -2.60 0.71 39.24
C PRO A 166 -3.24 1.64 38.23
N ASP A 167 -3.43 1.17 37.00
CA ASP A 167 -4.03 1.88 35.88
C ASP A 167 -3.37 3.22 35.47
N GLU A 168 -2.28 3.62 36.11
CA GLU A 168 -1.63 4.89 35.86
C GLU A 168 -0.19 4.67 35.36
N ARG A 169 0.71 4.21 36.21
CA ARG A 169 2.15 4.11 35.91
C ARG A 169 2.94 3.26 36.89
N ILE A 170 4.12 2.82 36.44
CA ILE A 170 5.15 2.23 37.31
C ILE A 170 6.32 3.21 37.34
N VAL A 171 6.64 3.71 38.54
CA VAL A 171 7.84 4.54 38.76
C VAL A 171 8.95 3.64 39.29
N THR A 172 10.05 3.54 38.51
CA THR A 172 11.16 2.66 38.85
C THR A 172 12.35 3.44 39.42
N GLY A 173 13.08 2.81 40.35
CA GLY A 173 14.45 3.19 40.66
C GLY A 173 15.43 2.69 39.59
N PRO A 174 16.70 2.46 39.92
CA PRO A 174 17.68 1.98 38.97
C PRO A 174 17.23 0.66 38.30
N MET A 175 17.34 0.64 36.99
CA MET A 175 17.02 -0.53 36.17
C MET A 175 18.06 -0.77 35.10
N ASN A 176 18.27 -2.02 34.70
CA ASN A 176 19.15 -2.38 33.62
C ASN A 176 18.57 -3.52 32.78
N LEU A 177 18.97 -3.54 31.50
CA LEU A 177 18.55 -4.56 30.56
C LEU A 177 19.40 -5.83 30.74
N TRP A 178 18.71 -6.96 30.84
CA TRP A 178 19.30 -8.30 30.87
C TRP A 178 18.88 -9.06 29.63
N ILE A 179 19.81 -9.75 28.99
CA ILE A 179 19.56 -10.59 27.83
C ILE A 179 20.01 -12.01 28.16
N LYS A 180 19.10 -12.98 28.14
CA LYS A 180 19.37 -14.39 28.49
C LYS A 180 20.12 -14.53 29.81
N GLY A 181 19.69 -13.79 30.83
CA GLY A 181 20.29 -13.85 32.17
C GLY A 181 21.64 -13.13 32.33
N VAL A 182 22.14 -12.45 31.28
CA VAL A 182 23.37 -11.67 31.30
C VAL A 182 23.08 -10.19 31.39
N PRO A 183 23.60 -9.45 32.39
CA PRO A 183 23.38 -8.02 32.51
C PRO A 183 24.13 -7.29 31.38
N THR A 184 23.43 -6.34 30.75
CA THR A 184 24.05 -5.42 29.77
C THR A 184 24.45 -4.10 30.44
N PRO A 185 25.34 -3.29 29.84
CA PRO A 185 25.66 -1.95 30.34
C PRO A 185 24.56 -0.93 30.10
N LEU A 186 23.44 -1.34 29.49
CA LEU A 186 22.30 -0.46 29.21
C LEU A 186 21.39 -0.41 30.45
N GLY A 187 21.40 0.72 31.13
CA GLY A 187 20.56 0.97 32.30
C GLY A 187 20.15 2.42 32.44
N LEU A 188 19.11 2.63 33.22
CA LEU A 188 18.59 3.95 33.57
C LEU A 188 18.59 4.10 35.09
N PRO A 189 18.93 5.30 35.64
CA PRO A 189 18.89 5.53 37.07
C PRO A 189 17.45 5.53 37.63
N PHE A 190 16.49 5.90 36.81
CA PHE A 190 15.05 5.82 37.06
C PHE A 190 14.28 5.80 35.74
N SER A 191 13.03 5.33 35.76
CA SER A 191 12.11 5.34 34.62
C SER A 191 10.67 5.44 35.08
N VAL A 192 9.80 5.87 34.18
CA VAL A 192 8.35 5.83 34.35
C VAL A 192 7.77 4.99 33.21
N ILE A 193 7.15 3.88 33.54
CA ILE A 193 6.50 2.99 32.60
C ILE A 193 4.99 3.25 32.70
N PRO A 194 4.35 3.82 31.69
CA PRO A 194 2.90 4.05 31.71
C PRO A 194 2.15 2.73 31.63
N GLN A 195 1.12 2.59 32.45
CA GLN A 195 0.22 1.43 32.45
C GLN A 195 -1.11 1.69 31.75
N GLN A 196 -1.37 2.96 31.44
CA GLN A 196 -2.64 3.34 30.81
C GLN A 196 -2.66 3.00 29.34
N LYS A 197 -3.82 2.65 28.80
CA LYS A 197 -4.15 2.58 27.38
C LYS A 197 -4.03 3.96 26.68
N GLU A 198 -3.89 5.02 27.44
CA GLU A 198 -3.74 6.38 26.95
C GLU A 198 -2.28 6.68 26.55
N ARG A 199 -2.16 7.44 25.46
CA ARG A 199 -0.87 7.86 24.96
C ARG A 199 -0.23 8.88 25.90
N THR A 200 0.99 8.63 26.36
CA THR A 200 1.72 9.51 27.27
C THR A 200 2.88 10.22 26.57
N HIS A 201 3.27 11.36 27.12
CA HIS A 201 4.47 12.08 26.67
C HIS A 201 5.72 11.23 26.85
N GLY A 202 6.68 11.32 25.90
CA GLY A 202 7.89 10.54 26.02
C GLY A 202 9.05 11.04 25.17
N ILE A 203 10.25 10.69 25.61
CA ILE A 203 11.49 10.91 24.86
C ILE A 203 11.65 9.80 23.85
N LEU A 204 11.87 10.14 22.59
CA LEU A 204 12.21 9.23 21.51
C LEU A 204 13.75 9.15 21.42
N PHE A 205 14.29 7.96 21.62
CA PHE A 205 15.74 7.76 21.65
C PHE A 205 16.35 7.95 20.28
N PRO A 206 17.52 8.59 20.20
CA PRO A 206 18.20 8.83 18.94
C PRO A 206 18.84 7.57 18.37
N GLU A 207 18.96 7.52 17.06
CA GLU A 207 19.82 6.57 16.34
C GLU A 207 21.25 7.13 16.30
N ILE A 208 22.22 6.30 16.64
CA ILE A 208 23.64 6.67 16.54
C ILE A 208 24.12 6.41 15.12
N VAL A 209 24.58 7.46 14.45
CA VAL A 209 25.15 7.36 13.10
C VAL A 209 26.66 7.37 13.21
N PRO A 210 27.34 6.23 12.94
CA PRO A 210 28.79 6.22 12.86
C PRO A 210 29.25 7.02 11.65
N LEU A 211 30.47 7.48 11.66
CA LEU A 211 31.14 8.35 10.70
C LEU A 211 30.44 8.46 9.32
N SER A 212 29.82 9.58 9.06
CA SER A 212 29.25 9.98 7.78
C SER A 212 30.05 11.14 7.18
N ALA A 213 29.68 11.61 5.98
CA ALA A 213 30.21 12.85 5.40
C ALA A 213 30.03 14.07 6.33
N TYR A 214 29.08 13.99 7.27
CA TYR A 214 28.76 15.04 8.25
C TYR A 214 29.39 14.77 9.65
N GLY A 215 30.18 13.70 9.79
CA GLY A 215 30.78 13.28 11.04
C GLY A 215 29.93 12.27 11.82
N PHE A 216 30.27 12.04 13.07
CA PHE A 216 29.47 11.30 14.02
C PHE A 216 28.22 12.08 14.39
N GLY A 217 27.07 11.42 14.58
CA GLY A 217 25.84 12.14 14.89
C GLY A 217 24.77 11.32 15.57
N PHE A 218 23.81 12.06 16.08
CA PHE A 218 22.56 11.55 16.61
C PHE A 218 21.42 11.95 15.67
N GLN A 219 20.67 10.96 15.20
CA GLN A 219 19.46 11.18 14.38
C GLN A 219 18.21 10.83 15.17
N ASN A 220 17.12 11.54 14.86
CA ASN A 220 15.80 11.29 15.42
C ASN A 220 15.73 11.35 16.96
N LEU A 221 16.63 12.13 17.62
CA LEU A 221 16.41 12.49 19.02
C LEU A 221 15.11 13.27 19.09
N GLY A 222 14.10 12.77 19.77
CA GLY A 222 12.78 13.36 19.68
C GLY A 222 12.04 13.42 21.01
N TYR A 223 10.92 14.11 20.94
CA TYR A 223 9.94 14.16 22.02
C TYR A 223 8.54 14.01 21.45
N TYR A 224 7.81 13.02 21.97
CA TYR A 224 6.43 12.72 21.60
C TYR A 224 5.46 13.46 22.52
N ILE A 225 4.45 14.11 21.95
CA ILE A 225 3.42 14.88 22.62
C ILE A 225 2.06 14.43 22.13
N PRO A 226 1.29 13.65 22.89
CA PRO A 226 -0.13 13.42 22.64
C PRO A 226 -0.92 14.68 23.05
N VAL A 227 -1.36 15.46 22.07
CA VAL A 227 -2.14 16.69 22.35
C VAL A 227 -3.56 16.34 22.82
N ASN A 228 -4.18 15.36 22.13
CA ASN A 228 -5.48 14.78 22.48
C ASN A 228 -5.69 13.48 21.69
N ASP A 229 -6.82 12.80 21.87
CA ASP A 229 -7.14 11.52 21.21
C ASP A 229 -7.12 11.59 19.68
N ARG A 230 -7.17 12.78 19.09
CA ARG A 230 -7.23 13.00 17.64
C ARG A 230 -5.98 13.60 17.05
N LEU A 231 -5.09 14.13 17.88
CA LEU A 231 -3.92 14.88 17.47
C LEU A 231 -2.72 14.49 18.31
N GLN A 232 -1.66 14.10 17.66
CA GLN A 232 -0.37 13.83 18.28
C GLN A 232 0.74 14.46 17.45
N THR A 233 1.82 14.85 18.11
CA THR A 233 2.98 15.41 17.43
C THR A 233 4.28 14.85 18.00
N SER A 234 5.27 14.71 17.13
CA SER A 234 6.62 14.32 17.50
C SER A 234 7.60 15.33 16.93
N VAL A 235 8.43 15.90 17.77
CA VAL A 235 9.49 16.81 17.36
C VAL A 235 10.79 16.02 17.40
N TYR A 236 11.52 16.02 16.29
CA TYR A 236 12.80 15.31 16.14
C TYR A 236 13.92 16.29 15.86
N MET A 237 15.08 16.02 16.41
CA MET A 237 16.30 16.78 16.17
C MET A 237 17.42 15.83 15.70
N ASN A 238 18.15 16.26 14.70
CA ASN A 238 19.36 15.61 14.20
C ASN A 238 20.56 16.51 14.49
N LEU A 239 21.63 15.95 15.02
CA LEU A 239 22.85 16.67 15.38
C LEU A 239 24.06 15.90 14.89
N TYR A 240 25.01 16.59 14.29
CA TYR A 240 26.24 16.01 13.75
C TYR A 240 27.47 16.77 14.20
N SER A 241 28.57 16.05 14.45
CA SER A 241 29.81 16.59 14.97
C SER A 241 30.46 17.66 14.08
N ARG A 242 30.17 17.68 12.77
CA ARG A 242 30.69 18.73 11.85
C ARG A 242 29.79 19.97 11.75
N GLY A 243 28.78 20.10 12.63
CA GLY A 243 27.93 21.26 12.73
C GLY A 243 26.70 21.24 11.78
N SER A 244 26.42 20.13 11.13
CA SER A 244 25.12 19.92 10.48
C SER A 244 24.05 19.64 11.53
N TRP A 245 22.85 20.18 11.32
CA TRP A 245 21.73 19.94 12.22
C TRP A 245 20.41 19.93 11.44
N GLY A 246 19.39 19.33 12.04
CA GLY A 246 18.05 19.32 11.47
C GLY A 246 16.98 19.28 12.56
N LEU A 247 15.86 19.92 12.29
CA LEU A 247 14.66 19.89 13.11
C LEU A 247 13.50 19.37 12.25
N ARG A 248 12.73 18.42 12.74
CA ARG A 248 11.56 17.87 12.06
C ARG A 248 10.41 17.77 13.03
N ASN A 249 9.25 18.23 12.61
CA ASN A 249 7.99 18.04 13.32
C ASN A 249 7.10 17.10 12.50
N ASN A 250 6.67 16.03 13.11
CA ASN A 250 5.68 15.11 12.57
C ASN A 250 4.38 15.27 13.36
N LEU A 251 3.31 15.62 12.68
CA LEU A 251 1.98 15.83 13.23
C LEU A 251 1.02 14.80 12.65
N ASP A 252 0.53 13.88 13.48
CA ASP A 252 -0.49 12.92 13.11
C ASP A 252 -1.85 13.35 13.64
N TYR A 253 -2.86 13.29 12.81
CA TYR A 253 -4.22 13.61 13.20
C TYR A 253 -5.22 12.63 12.59
N ALA A 254 -6.20 12.21 13.41
CA ALA A 254 -7.23 11.27 13.00
C ALA A 254 -8.55 11.54 13.73
N LYS A 255 -9.65 11.44 13.00
CA LYS A 255 -11.00 11.37 13.55
C LYS A 255 -11.64 10.08 13.11
N ARG A 256 -11.96 9.21 14.07
CA ARG A 256 -12.60 7.92 13.77
C ARG A 256 -13.81 8.10 12.86
N TYR A 257 -13.87 7.31 11.78
CA TYR A 257 -14.86 7.40 10.70
C TYR A 257 -14.90 8.72 9.94
N GLY A 258 -14.03 9.68 10.23
CA GLY A 258 -14.00 11.00 9.61
C GLY A 258 -12.86 11.16 8.59
N PHE A 259 -11.69 11.31 9.10
CA PHE A 259 -10.48 11.55 8.32
C PHE A 259 -9.23 11.16 9.12
N ARG A 260 -8.14 11.00 8.39
CA ARG A 260 -6.80 10.84 8.94
C ARG A 260 -5.79 11.56 8.07
N GLY A 261 -4.71 12.00 8.69
CA GLY A 261 -3.62 12.62 7.97
C GLY A 261 -2.35 12.71 8.80
N ASN A 262 -1.27 12.98 8.11
CA ASN A 262 0.05 13.20 8.66
C ASN A 262 0.66 14.41 7.98
N LEU A 263 1.21 15.32 8.74
CA LEU A 263 1.98 16.46 8.28
C LEU A 263 3.38 16.39 8.87
N ASP A 264 4.36 16.24 8.01
CA ASP A 264 5.78 16.22 8.38
C ASP A 264 6.47 17.46 7.80
N VAL A 265 7.03 18.30 8.65
CA VAL A 265 7.76 19.52 8.26
C VAL A 265 9.16 19.43 8.83
N GLY A 266 10.15 19.43 7.95
CA GLY A 266 11.55 19.29 8.31
C GLY A 266 12.38 20.42 7.75
N PHE A 267 13.24 20.98 8.59
CA PHE A 267 14.29 21.92 8.20
C PHE A 267 15.66 21.31 8.54
N GLN A 268 16.60 21.36 7.60
CA GLN A 268 17.93 20.80 7.76
C GLN A 268 18.97 21.80 7.24
N GLN A 269 20.01 22.00 8.00
CA GLN A 269 21.21 22.74 7.60
C GLN A 269 22.38 21.76 7.46
N PHE A 270 22.94 21.71 6.28
CA PHE A 270 24.08 20.87 5.96
C PHE A 270 25.36 21.70 5.96
N LYS A 271 26.38 21.15 6.61
CA LYS A 271 27.76 21.64 6.52
C LYS A 271 28.63 20.45 6.15
N SER A 272 29.16 20.41 4.94
CA SER A 272 30.15 19.42 4.55
C SER A 272 31.55 19.92 4.94
N GLY A 273 32.38 18.98 5.45
CA GLY A 273 33.79 19.24 5.71
C GLY A 273 34.65 19.05 4.47
N PHE A 274 35.98 19.29 4.66
CA PHE A 274 37.00 19.11 3.64
C PHE A 274 36.74 17.96 2.64
N PRO A 275 37.02 18.15 1.33
CA PRO A 275 37.73 19.28 0.74
C PRO A 275 36.85 20.48 0.34
N GLU A 276 35.52 20.36 0.30
CA GLU A 276 34.62 21.45 -0.07
C GLU A 276 33.70 21.81 1.09
N ASN A 277 33.94 22.97 1.70
CA ASN A 277 33.01 23.56 2.67
C ASN A 277 31.77 24.08 1.92
N SER A 278 30.71 23.29 1.89
CA SER A 278 29.42 23.73 1.38
C SER A 278 28.39 23.87 2.50
N ASN A 279 27.66 24.97 2.48
CA ASN A 279 26.48 25.14 3.32
C ASN A 279 25.24 25.05 2.44
N ALA A 280 24.29 24.22 2.84
CA ALA A 280 23.02 24.12 2.17
C ALA A 280 21.88 24.01 3.18
N ASN A 281 20.77 24.65 2.91
CA ASN A 281 19.55 24.55 3.71
C ASN A 281 18.49 23.81 2.93
N LYS A 282 17.78 22.91 3.61
CA LYS A 282 16.72 22.12 3.04
C LYS A 282 15.45 22.25 3.88
N LEU A 283 14.36 22.65 3.24
CA LEU A 283 13.01 22.58 3.79
C LEU A 283 12.29 21.42 3.11
N SER A 284 11.68 20.55 3.88
CA SER A 284 10.83 19.45 3.39
C SER A 284 9.45 19.55 4.01
N ILE A 285 8.42 19.36 3.21
CA ILE A 285 7.03 19.34 3.65
C ILE A 285 6.37 18.13 3.01
N THR A 286 5.94 17.20 3.85
CA THR A 286 5.13 16.05 3.40
C THR A 286 3.79 16.13 4.10
N TRP A 287 2.69 16.17 3.34
CA TRP A 287 1.35 16.21 3.90
C TRP A 287 0.47 15.18 3.21
N THR A 288 0.07 14.18 3.97
CA THR A 288 -0.90 13.19 3.54
C THR A 288 -2.21 13.42 4.29
N HIS A 289 -3.31 13.48 3.56
CA HIS A 289 -4.65 13.56 4.14
C HIS A 289 -5.60 12.67 3.36
N ARG A 290 -6.39 11.91 4.08
CA ARG A 290 -7.44 11.07 3.49
C ARG A 290 -8.71 11.14 4.32
N LYS A 291 -9.78 11.51 3.68
CA LYS A 291 -11.11 11.44 4.26
C LYS A 291 -11.66 10.00 4.16
N GLU A 292 -12.30 9.52 5.22
CA GLU A 292 -12.97 8.22 5.24
C GLU A 292 -14.29 8.28 4.46
N LEU A 293 -14.51 7.32 3.56
CA LEU A 293 -15.74 7.25 2.75
C LEU A 293 -17.00 7.04 3.61
N LYS A 294 -16.86 6.36 4.75
CA LYS A 294 -17.97 6.13 5.70
C LYS A 294 -18.51 7.43 6.32
N SER A 295 -17.69 8.47 6.41
CA SER A 295 -18.10 9.78 6.97
C SER A 295 -19.12 10.49 6.10
N ASN A 296 -18.85 10.56 4.81
CA ASN A 296 -19.74 11.12 3.81
C ASN A 296 -19.28 10.63 2.44
N PRO A 297 -20.00 9.69 1.81
CA PRO A 297 -19.59 9.10 0.54
C PRO A 297 -19.64 10.10 -0.63
N PHE A 298 -20.31 11.24 -0.47
CA PHE A 298 -20.49 12.24 -1.52
C PHE A 298 -19.38 13.28 -1.62
N TRP A 299 -18.53 13.36 -0.59
CA TRP A 299 -17.35 14.22 -0.58
C TRP A 299 -16.09 13.40 -0.33
N ASN A 300 -15.12 13.53 -1.17
CA ASN A 300 -13.81 12.94 -1.00
C ASN A 300 -12.73 14.01 -1.13
N PHE A 301 -11.97 14.22 -0.06
CA PHE A 301 -10.79 15.07 -0.05
C PHE A 301 -9.55 14.22 0.23
N THR A 302 -8.56 14.33 -0.64
CA THR A 302 -7.26 13.66 -0.48
C THR A 302 -6.14 14.65 -0.77
N SER A 303 -5.08 14.56 0.01
CA SER A 303 -3.85 15.30 -0.19
C SER A 303 -2.67 14.36 -0.08
N ASN A 304 -1.72 14.51 -0.98
CA ASN A 304 -0.41 13.87 -0.95
C ASN A 304 0.60 14.90 -1.45
N VAL A 305 1.06 15.75 -0.53
CA VAL A 305 2.06 16.80 -0.82
C VAL A 305 3.43 16.27 -0.44
N ASN A 306 4.37 16.41 -1.35
CA ASN A 306 5.79 16.12 -1.12
C ASN A 306 6.63 17.23 -1.76
N PHE A 307 6.99 18.22 -0.96
CA PHE A 307 7.76 19.39 -1.38
C PHE A 307 9.14 19.37 -0.73
N ILE A 308 10.16 19.64 -1.53
CA ILE A 308 11.55 19.75 -1.07
C ILE A 308 12.18 20.99 -1.71
N SER A 309 12.70 21.91 -0.89
CA SER A 309 13.27 23.17 -1.36
C SER A 309 14.66 23.01 -2.00
N ASP A 310 15.42 22.01 -1.60
CA ASP A 310 16.74 21.71 -2.16
C ASP A 310 16.66 20.47 -3.05
N ASN A 311 17.09 20.64 -4.29
CA ASN A 311 17.03 19.62 -5.33
C ASN A 311 18.26 18.72 -5.37
N GLN A 312 19.25 18.95 -4.54
CA GLN A 312 20.40 18.05 -4.49
C GLN A 312 20.08 16.84 -3.62
N SER A 313 19.79 15.71 -4.26
CA SER A 313 19.56 14.43 -3.59
C SER A 313 20.71 14.02 -2.64
N LYS A 314 21.90 14.58 -2.85
CA LYS A 314 23.10 14.37 -2.03
C LYS A 314 23.07 15.13 -0.68
N ASN A 315 22.26 16.19 -0.57
CA ASN A 315 22.09 16.95 0.66
C ASN A 315 20.96 16.35 1.53
N ASN A 316 21.13 15.12 1.96
CA ASN A 316 20.23 14.47 2.88
C ASN A 316 21.04 13.91 4.06
N LEU A 317 20.62 14.24 5.28
CA LEU A 317 21.25 13.69 6.49
C LEU A 317 20.97 12.20 6.70
N ASP A 318 19.93 11.68 6.05
CA ASP A 318 19.63 10.26 6.03
C ASP A 318 19.75 9.68 4.61
N PRO A 319 20.93 9.16 4.23
CA PRO A 319 21.18 8.62 2.90
C PRO A 319 20.41 7.31 2.62
N LEU A 320 19.74 6.74 3.62
CA LEU A 320 18.91 5.53 3.45
C LEU A 320 17.44 5.84 3.27
N ASN A 321 17.05 7.09 3.42
CA ASN A 321 15.71 7.50 3.06
C ASN A 321 15.48 7.20 1.57
N PRO A 322 14.43 6.45 1.17
CA PRO A 322 14.12 6.16 -0.23
C PRO A 322 14.00 7.43 -1.09
N GLN A 323 13.65 8.56 -0.50
CA GLN A 323 13.60 9.85 -1.17
C GLN A 323 14.99 10.38 -1.59
N TYR A 324 16.08 9.86 -1.02
CA TYR A 324 17.44 10.16 -1.42
C TYR A 324 17.71 9.84 -2.89
N PHE A 325 17.05 8.81 -3.41
CA PHE A 325 17.15 8.36 -4.80
C PHE A 325 16.09 8.97 -5.72
N ASN A 326 15.16 9.73 -5.17
CA ASN A 326 14.06 10.28 -5.91
C ASN A 326 14.45 11.61 -6.53
N ASN A 327 14.48 11.66 -7.85
CA ASN A 327 14.72 12.89 -8.59
C ASN A 327 13.41 13.60 -8.99
N SER A 328 12.28 13.01 -8.70
CA SER A 328 10.96 13.56 -9.01
C SER A 328 10.06 13.54 -7.78
N PHE A 329 9.58 14.71 -7.37
CA PHE A 329 8.65 14.88 -6.26
C PHE A 329 7.29 15.27 -6.82
N ASN A 330 6.29 14.50 -6.47
CA ASN A 330 4.92 14.69 -6.93
C ASN A 330 4.04 15.09 -5.75
N SER A 331 3.28 16.16 -5.92
CA SER A 331 2.30 16.64 -4.96
C SER A 331 0.94 16.71 -5.63
N ASP A 332 -0.05 16.10 -5.03
CA ASP A 332 -1.42 16.08 -5.52
C ASP A 332 -2.40 16.41 -4.40
N ILE A 333 -3.29 17.35 -4.64
CA ILE A 333 -4.43 17.67 -3.77
C ILE A 333 -5.67 17.49 -4.61
N SER A 334 -6.65 16.74 -4.15
CA SER A 334 -7.91 16.54 -4.88
C SER A 334 -9.13 16.61 -3.98
N LEU A 335 -10.15 17.26 -4.49
CA LEU A 335 -11.48 17.38 -3.91
C LEU A 335 -12.50 16.88 -4.93
N ASN A 336 -13.24 15.85 -4.58
CA ASN A 336 -14.29 15.29 -5.45
C ASN A 336 -15.65 15.35 -4.74
N ARG A 337 -16.68 15.73 -5.47
CA ARG A 337 -18.06 15.76 -5.00
C ARG A 337 -18.98 15.00 -5.94
N MET A 338 -19.71 14.06 -5.41
CA MET A 338 -20.83 13.40 -6.09
C MET A 338 -22.14 13.99 -5.60
N PHE A 339 -23.10 14.22 -6.53
CA PHE A 339 -24.41 14.75 -6.17
C PHE A 339 -25.41 13.60 -6.09
N PRO A 340 -25.96 13.30 -4.88
CA PRO A 340 -26.91 12.22 -4.70
C PRO A 340 -28.13 12.39 -5.60
N GLY A 341 -28.55 11.32 -6.26
CA GLY A 341 -29.72 11.32 -7.14
C GLY A 341 -29.54 12.08 -8.45
N LYS A 342 -28.39 12.70 -8.70
CA LYS A 342 -28.05 13.37 -9.97
C LYS A 342 -26.83 12.67 -10.60
N PRO A 343 -26.77 12.54 -11.92
CA PRO A 343 -25.64 11.91 -12.60
C PRO A 343 -24.42 12.85 -12.71
N ILE A 344 -24.17 13.68 -11.70
CA ILE A 344 -23.15 14.73 -11.74
C ILE A 344 -22.08 14.46 -10.70
N ASN A 345 -20.82 14.46 -11.15
CA ASN A 345 -19.63 14.43 -10.33
C ASN A 345 -18.77 15.65 -10.67
N MET A 346 -18.27 16.34 -9.65
CA MET A 346 -17.35 17.45 -9.79
C MET A 346 -16.06 17.14 -9.07
N GLY A 347 -14.95 17.45 -9.70
CA GLY A 347 -13.62 17.31 -9.14
C GLY A 347 -12.80 18.59 -9.29
N MET A 348 -11.97 18.86 -8.31
CA MET A 348 -10.92 19.88 -8.38
C MET A 348 -9.62 19.25 -7.96
N LYS A 349 -8.57 19.43 -8.75
CA LYS A 349 -7.25 18.89 -8.49
C LYS A 349 -6.18 19.96 -8.65
N MET A 350 -5.16 19.89 -7.80
CA MET A 350 -3.89 20.58 -7.95
C MET A 350 -2.78 19.53 -8.02
N SER A 351 -1.87 19.66 -8.96
CA SER A 351 -0.73 18.76 -9.12
C SER A 351 0.54 19.57 -9.33
N VAL A 352 1.57 19.24 -8.57
CA VAL A 352 2.90 19.83 -8.69
C VAL A 352 3.91 18.71 -8.90
N ARG A 353 4.71 18.78 -9.95
CA ARG A 353 5.80 17.85 -10.22
C ARG A 353 7.11 18.62 -10.25
N GLN A 354 7.98 18.31 -9.34
CA GLN A 354 9.31 18.91 -9.23
C GLN A 354 10.35 17.87 -9.65
N ASN A 355 11.24 18.24 -10.57
CA ASN A 355 12.35 17.39 -10.98
C ASN A 355 13.67 18.00 -10.54
N SER A 356 14.42 17.29 -9.72
CA SER A 356 15.64 17.77 -9.10
C SER A 356 16.83 17.86 -10.05
N ILE A 357 16.87 17.07 -11.11
CA ILE A 357 17.95 17.06 -12.10
C ILE A 357 17.79 18.24 -13.07
N SER A 358 16.61 18.34 -13.69
CA SER A 358 16.31 19.39 -14.66
C SER A 358 16.00 20.74 -14.00
N LYS A 359 15.81 20.76 -12.68
CA LYS A 359 15.38 21.91 -11.89
C LYS A 359 14.12 22.58 -12.41
N ASN A 360 13.21 21.76 -12.92
CA ASN A 360 11.93 22.21 -13.45
C ASN A 360 10.80 21.84 -12.47
N VAL A 361 9.86 22.77 -12.37
CA VAL A 361 8.60 22.57 -11.65
C VAL A 361 7.47 22.66 -12.68
N ALA A 362 6.68 21.58 -12.79
CA ALA A 362 5.46 21.58 -13.57
C ALA A 362 4.27 21.68 -12.60
N LEU A 363 3.57 22.79 -12.67
CA LEU A 363 2.38 23.10 -11.87
C LEU A 363 1.14 23.00 -12.75
N VAL A 364 0.18 22.19 -12.31
CA VAL A 364 -1.14 22.12 -12.93
C VAL A 364 -2.17 22.43 -11.84
N SER A 365 -2.72 23.65 -11.88
CA SER A 365 -3.64 24.13 -10.84
C SER A 365 -4.40 25.39 -11.28
N PRO A 366 -5.73 25.41 -11.14
CA PRO A 366 -6.59 24.26 -10.85
C PRO A 366 -6.81 23.37 -12.07
N VAL A 367 -7.09 22.08 -11.82
CA VAL A 367 -7.79 21.23 -12.79
C VAL A 367 -9.21 21.07 -12.26
N ILE A 368 -10.19 21.49 -13.03
CA ILE A 368 -11.61 21.39 -12.69
C ILE A 368 -12.24 20.37 -13.64
N ASN A 369 -12.85 19.34 -13.09
CA ASN A 369 -13.55 18.32 -13.84
C ASN A 369 -15.03 18.32 -13.44
N VAL A 370 -15.92 18.38 -14.44
CA VAL A 370 -17.34 18.15 -14.27
C VAL A 370 -17.73 16.99 -15.17
N ASN A 371 -18.13 15.90 -14.57
CA ASN A 371 -18.53 14.70 -15.28
C ASN A 371 -20.02 14.44 -15.03
N VAL A 372 -20.79 14.41 -16.10
CA VAL A 372 -22.17 13.95 -16.08
C VAL A 372 -22.17 12.50 -16.57
N THR A 373 -22.40 11.58 -15.64
CA THR A 373 -22.49 10.15 -15.97
C THR A 373 -23.67 9.88 -16.87
N ARG A 374 -23.66 8.76 -17.56
CA ARG A 374 -24.67 8.40 -18.55
C ARG A 374 -26.08 8.58 -18.00
N PHE A 375 -26.87 9.44 -18.64
CA PHE A 375 -28.27 9.62 -18.38
C PHE A 375 -29.10 9.45 -19.68
N PHE A 376 -30.39 9.19 -19.54
CA PHE A 376 -31.27 8.86 -20.66
C PHE A 376 -32.35 9.93 -20.76
N PRO A 377 -32.14 11.00 -21.53
CA PRO A 377 -33.07 12.15 -21.58
C PRO A 377 -34.45 11.80 -22.10
N PHE A 378 -34.54 10.81 -22.98
CA PHE A 378 -35.81 10.45 -23.65
C PHE A 378 -36.53 9.27 -22.99
N LYS A 379 -36.01 8.71 -21.90
CA LYS A 379 -36.57 7.52 -21.23
C LYS A 379 -38.01 7.74 -20.74
N THR A 380 -38.32 8.94 -20.26
CA THR A 380 -39.66 9.31 -19.74
C THR A 380 -40.51 10.03 -20.74
N ALA A 381 -39.90 10.69 -21.73
CA ALA A 381 -40.62 11.52 -22.72
C ALA A 381 -41.23 10.67 -23.83
N ILE A 382 -40.61 9.58 -24.23
CA ILE A 382 -41.08 8.73 -25.32
C ILE A 382 -41.71 7.45 -24.73
N LYS A 383 -43.01 7.28 -24.96
CA LYS A 383 -43.79 6.10 -24.59
C LYS A 383 -44.08 5.29 -25.83
N GLY A 384 -43.76 4.00 -25.86
CA GLY A 384 -44.06 3.10 -26.98
C GLY A 384 -43.05 1.94 -27.03
N ASN A 385 -43.48 0.84 -27.65
CA ASN A 385 -42.68 -0.38 -27.80
C ASN A 385 -42.11 -0.56 -29.21
N SER A 386 -42.31 0.44 -30.11
CA SER A 386 -41.71 0.35 -31.44
C SER A 386 -40.17 0.40 -31.37
N ASP A 387 -39.52 -0.18 -32.34
CA ASP A 387 -38.05 -0.22 -32.42
C ASP A 387 -37.44 1.19 -32.41
N LEU A 388 -38.15 2.14 -33.05
CA LEU A 388 -37.77 3.56 -33.09
C LEU A 388 -37.90 4.20 -31.71
N ALA A 389 -38.99 3.93 -30.98
CA ALA A 389 -39.16 4.42 -29.61
C ALA A 389 -38.08 3.84 -28.68
N GLN A 390 -37.77 2.53 -28.78
CA GLN A 390 -36.70 1.89 -28.02
C GLN A 390 -35.33 2.47 -28.37
N PHE A 391 -35.06 2.81 -29.63
CA PHE A 391 -33.81 3.46 -30.04
C PHE A 391 -33.59 4.76 -29.29
N PHE A 392 -34.59 5.64 -29.24
CA PHE A 392 -34.48 6.92 -28.54
C PHE A 392 -34.49 6.78 -27.00
N THR A 393 -35.32 5.91 -26.44
CA THR A 393 -35.37 5.69 -24.99
C THR A 393 -34.06 5.12 -24.42
N ARG A 394 -33.31 4.39 -25.23
CA ARG A 394 -31.97 3.84 -24.87
C ARG A 394 -30.83 4.81 -25.18
N MET A 395 -31.14 5.97 -25.79
CA MET A 395 -30.13 6.99 -26.09
C MET A 395 -29.57 7.58 -24.80
N GLY A 396 -28.33 7.26 -24.51
CA GLY A 396 -27.61 7.75 -23.35
C GLY A 396 -26.70 8.91 -23.74
N VAL A 397 -26.69 9.93 -22.91
CA VAL A 397 -25.84 11.11 -23.05
C VAL A 397 -24.87 11.15 -21.88
N THR A 398 -23.60 11.40 -22.17
CA THR A 398 -22.56 11.71 -21.18
C THR A 398 -21.96 13.06 -21.51
N TYR A 399 -21.59 13.83 -20.51
CA TYR A 399 -20.91 15.10 -20.68
C TYR A 399 -19.70 15.15 -19.74
N ASN A 400 -18.59 15.62 -20.28
CA ASN A 400 -17.36 15.86 -19.53
C ASN A 400 -16.82 17.26 -19.84
N LEU A 401 -16.58 18.04 -18.79
CA LEU A 401 -15.87 19.31 -18.85
C LEU A 401 -14.60 19.20 -18.04
N GLU A 402 -13.47 19.53 -18.65
CA GLU A 402 -12.18 19.68 -17.99
C GLU A 402 -11.65 21.08 -18.23
N GLY A 403 -11.38 21.81 -17.17
CA GLY A 403 -10.65 23.06 -17.20
C GLY A 403 -9.31 22.87 -16.53
N GLN A 404 -8.23 23.28 -17.14
CA GLN A 404 -6.91 23.21 -16.53
C GLN A 404 -6.08 24.45 -16.80
N ASN A 405 -5.22 24.74 -15.82
CA ASN A 405 -4.24 25.79 -15.88
C ASN A 405 -2.88 25.15 -15.59
N ARG A 406 -1.94 25.25 -16.52
CA ARG A 406 -0.63 24.57 -16.45
C ARG A 406 0.51 25.53 -16.73
N SER A 407 1.55 25.44 -15.89
CA SER A 407 2.82 26.13 -16.10
C SER A 407 3.99 25.19 -15.86
N THR A 408 5.09 25.42 -16.57
CA THR A 408 6.36 24.72 -16.35
C THR A 408 7.46 25.75 -16.30
N PHE A 409 8.12 25.84 -15.18
CA PHE A 409 9.13 26.88 -14.92
C PHE A 409 10.33 26.32 -14.13
N LYS A 410 11.41 27.10 -14.06
CA LYS A 410 12.57 26.77 -13.24
C LYS A 410 12.27 26.99 -11.76
N ASP A 411 12.75 26.09 -10.89
CA ASP A 411 12.58 26.15 -9.44
C ASP A 411 13.19 27.44 -8.82
N SER A 412 14.19 28.03 -9.48
CA SER A 412 14.77 29.32 -9.08
C SER A 412 13.73 30.44 -9.00
N LEU A 413 12.73 30.44 -9.90
CA LEU A 413 11.69 31.48 -9.88
C LEU A 413 10.81 31.41 -8.61
N LEU A 414 10.58 30.22 -8.07
CA LEU A 414 9.90 30.06 -6.77
C LEU A 414 10.77 30.56 -5.62
N ARG A 415 12.05 30.19 -5.63
CA ARG A 415 13.00 30.57 -4.60
C ARG A 415 13.24 32.09 -4.55
N ASP A 416 13.28 32.72 -5.72
CA ASP A 416 13.49 34.15 -5.88
C ASP A 416 12.20 34.97 -5.70
N GLY A 417 11.05 34.31 -5.46
CA GLY A 417 9.73 34.92 -5.26
C GLY A 417 9.17 35.63 -6.50
N ASN A 418 9.67 35.28 -7.69
CA ASN A 418 9.24 35.91 -8.94
C ASN A 418 7.95 35.30 -9.48
N PHE A 419 6.84 35.48 -8.76
CA PHE A 419 5.52 34.99 -9.15
C PHE A 419 4.98 35.61 -10.44
N GLY A 420 5.40 36.83 -10.79
CA GLY A 420 5.04 37.50 -12.05
C GLY A 420 5.57 36.72 -13.26
N ALA A 421 6.84 36.32 -13.24
CA ALA A 421 7.42 35.49 -14.30
C ALA A 421 6.75 34.10 -14.38
N ILE A 422 6.34 33.54 -13.25
CA ILE A 422 5.59 32.27 -13.24
C ILE A 422 4.21 32.44 -13.86
N SER A 423 3.49 33.53 -13.52
CA SER A 423 2.14 33.78 -14.03
C SER A 423 2.09 33.92 -15.56
N ASN A 424 3.13 34.51 -16.16
CA ASN A 424 3.21 34.68 -17.60
C ASN A 424 3.48 33.34 -18.37
N GLN A 425 3.84 32.28 -17.67
CA GLN A 425 4.10 30.97 -18.27
C GLN A 425 2.90 30.03 -18.14
N PHE A 426 1.75 30.51 -17.73
CA PHE A 426 0.56 29.67 -17.64
C PHE A 426 -0.15 29.53 -18.97
N PHE A 427 -0.44 28.27 -19.30
CA PHE A 427 -1.35 27.88 -20.38
C PHE A 427 -2.69 27.50 -19.79
N ASN A 428 -3.75 28.11 -20.28
CA ASN A 428 -5.11 27.97 -19.78
C ASN A 428 -6.05 27.45 -20.87
N GLY A 429 -7.02 26.63 -20.47
CA GLY A 429 -8.02 26.15 -21.41
C GLY A 429 -9.11 25.33 -20.76
N PHE A 430 -10.15 25.08 -21.53
CA PHE A 430 -11.26 24.20 -21.20
C PHE A 430 -11.47 23.20 -22.33
N SER A 431 -11.75 21.96 -21.99
CA SER A 431 -12.15 20.91 -22.92
C SER A 431 -13.53 20.40 -22.52
N GLN A 432 -14.47 20.43 -23.44
CA GLN A 432 -15.83 19.92 -23.26
C GLN A 432 -16.04 18.76 -24.21
N ASN A 433 -16.67 17.70 -23.75
CA ASN A 433 -16.98 16.54 -24.57
C ASN A 433 -18.40 16.05 -24.26
N VAL A 434 -19.20 15.93 -25.30
CA VAL A 434 -20.53 15.36 -25.28
C VAL A 434 -20.51 14.07 -26.07
N ASN A 435 -20.81 12.95 -25.43
CA ASN A 435 -20.98 11.69 -26.12
C ASN A 435 -22.44 11.25 -26.06
N ILE A 436 -23.01 10.98 -27.21
CA ILE A 436 -24.37 10.48 -27.39
C ILE A 436 -24.25 9.07 -27.97
N GLN A 437 -24.82 8.07 -27.34
CA GLN A 437 -24.73 6.70 -27.81
C GLN A 437 -26.00 5.93 -27.51
N THR A 438 -26.36 5.03 -28.42
CA THR A 438 -27.49 4.10 -28.24
C THR A 438 -27.12 2.73 -28.77
N THR A 439 -27.95 1.76 -28.51
CA THR A 439 -27.79 0.40 -29.03
C THR A 439 -29.12 -0.08 -29.57
N SER A 440 -29.13 -0.46 -30.82
CA SER A 440 -30.23 -1.18 -31.46
C SER A 440 -29.87 -2.62 -31.72
N ALA A 441 -30.78 -3.52 -31.52
CA ALA A 441 -30.55 -4.93 -31.74
C ALA A 441 -31.52 -5.44 -32.81
N PHE A 442 -31.00 -6.14 -33.78
CA PHE A 442 -31.72 -6.69 -34.91
C PHE A 442 -31.66 -8.23 -34.90
N PHE A 443 -32.51 -8.88 -35.66
CA PHE A 443 -32.53 -10.33 -35.84
C PHE A 443 -32.58 -11.08 -34.49
N LYS A 444 -33.58 -10.80 -33.66
CA LYS A 444 -33.74 -11.41 -32.32
C LYS A 444 -32.51 -11.20 -31.42
N ASN A 445 -31.97 -9.99 -31.40
CA ASN A 445 -30.80 -9.59 -30.64
C ASN A 445 -29.44 -10.22 -31.10
N THR A 446 -29.38 -10.81 -32.28
CA THR A 446 -28.15 -11.42 -32.77
C THR A 446 -27.15 -10.36 -33.27
N VAL A 447 -27.63 -9.35 -33.97
CA VAL A 447 -26.80 -8.27 -34.51
C VAL A 447 -27.12 -6.99 -33.72
N LYS A 448 -26.09 -6.33 -33.24
CA LYS A 448 -26.19 -5.07 -32.49
C LYS A 448 -25.54 -3.96 -33.28
N LEU A 449 -26.29 -2.88 -33.51
CA LEU A 449 -25.80 -1.62 -34.04
C LEU A 449 -25.60 -0.63 -32.90
N ASN A 450 -24.42 -0.08 -32.75
CA ASN A 450 -24.01 0.86 -31.72
C ASN A 450 -23.62 2.19 -32.34
N PRO A 451 -24.57 3.08 -32.73
CA PRO A 451 -24.23 4.39 -33.19
C PRO A 451 -23.82 5.28 -32.01
N SER A 452 -22.81 6.10 -32.25
CA SER A 452 -22.35 7.10 -31.31
C SER A 452 -21.95 8.39 -32.01
N LEU A 453 -22.23 9.50 -31.38
CA LEU A 453 -21.85 10.85 -31.77
C LEU A 453 -21.02 11.43 -30.63
N ASN A 454 -19.79 11.82 -30.94
CA ASN A 454 -18.91 12.46 -30.01
C ASN A 454 -18.59 13.88 -30.52
N TYR A 455 -18.93 14.88 -29.74
CA TYR A 455 -18.63 16.27 -30.05
C TYR A 455 -17.72 16.82 -28.93
N GLY A 456 -16.53 17.24 -29.33
CA GLY A 456 -15.55 17.93 -28.51
C GLY A 456 -15.46 19.42 -28.85
N ASN A 457 -15.39 20.25 -27.82
CA ASN A 457 -15.04 21.65 -27.96
C ASN A 457 -13.90 21.97 -26.99
N LYS A 458 -12.81 22.52 -27.50
CA LYS A 458 -11.64 22.90 -26.71
C LYS A 458 -11.38 24.38 -26.86
N ILE A 459 -11.35 25.10 -25.75
CA ILE A 459 -11.09 26.52 -25.68
C ILE A 459 -9.68 26.70 -25.13
N ASN A 460 -8.82 27.33 -25.88
CA ASN A 460 -7.48 27.72 -25.46
C ASN A 460 -7.37 29.24 -25.40
N PHE A 461 -6.63 29.77 -24.43
CA PHE A 461 -6.40 31.19 -24.28
C PHE A 461 -5.06 31.64 -24.85
N GLN A 462 -4.23 30.69 -25.31
CA GLN A 462 -2.95 30.92 -25.98
C GLN A 462 -2.95 30.25 -27.34
N GLN A 463 -2.32 30.90 -28.30
CA GLN A 463 -2.05 30.43 -29.65
C GLN A 463 -0.56 30.61 -29.95
N ILE A 464 -0.08 29.96 -30.97
CA ILE A 464 1.26 30.18 -31.51
C ILE A 464 1.17 30.81 -32.89
N ASP A 465 2.06 31.76 -33.12
CA ASP A 465 2.38 32.27 -34.45
C ASP A 465 3.78 31.77 -34.84
N LYS A 466 3.89 31.24 -36.03
CA LYS A 466 5.19 30.77 -36.57
C LYS A 466 5.68 31.80 -37.56
N ASN A 467 6.86 32.38 -37.28
CA ASN A 467 7.51 33.34 -38.13
C ASN A 467 8.81 32.75 -38.66
N TYR A 468 8.98 32.83 -39.99
CA TYR A 468 10.23 32.39 -40.58
C TYR A 468 11.29 33.48 -40.50
N ASN A 469 12.42 33.17 -39.89
CA ASN A 469 13.60 34.02 -39.79
C ASN A 469 14.55 33.69 -40.93
N ALA A 470 14.59 34.53 -41.97
CA ALA A 470 15.41 34.33 -43.13
C ALA A 470 16.93 34.39 -42.84
N VAL A 471 17.33 35.11 -41.80
CA VAL A 471 18.75 35.26 -41.39
C VAL A 471 19.30 34.00 -40.76
N LEU A 472 18.48 33.35 -39.89
CA LEU A 472 18.86 32.13 -39.21
C LEU A 472 18.41 30.85 -39.91
N ASN A 473 17.68 31.01 -41.05
CA ASN A 473 17.04 29.89 -41.78
C ASN A 473 16.29 28.95 -40.84
N SER A 474 15.57 29.53 -39.86
CA SER A 474 14.82 28.82 -38.83
C SER A 474 13.41 29.38 -38.71
N THR A 475 12.49 28.55 -38.26
CA THR A 475 11.14 29.00 -37.92
C THR A 475 11.08 29.25 -36.39
N ASP A 476 10.83 30.48 -36.01
CA ASP A 476 10.66 30.89 -34.65
C ASP A 476 9.17 30.79 -34.22
N TYR A 477 8.92 30.69 -32.96
CA TYR A 477 7.56 30.56 -32.40
C TYR A 477 7.30 31.67 -31.39
N ASP A 478 6.27 32.46 -31.64
CA ASP A 478 5.76 33.41 -30.68
C ASP A 478 4.48 32.88 -30.03
N THR A 479 4.41 32.97 -28.71
CA THR A 479 3.19 32.63 -27.97
C THR A 479 2.34 33.88 -27.78
N VAL A 480 1.17 33.89 -28.37
CA VAL A 480 0.26 35.01 -28.34
C VAL A 480 -0.91 34.72 -27.39
N GLN A 481 -1.23 35.67 -26.52
CA GLN A 481 -2.39 35.60 -25.61
C GLN A 481 -3.65 35.92 -26.40
N LYS A 482 -4.17 34.92 -27.09
CA LYS A 482 -5.37 35.01 -27.94
C LYS A 482 -6.24 33.81 -27.74
N ALA A 483 -7.52 34.08 -27.36
CA ALA A 483 -8.50 33.02 -27.20
C ALA A 483 -8.88 32.40 -28.54
N GLY A 484 -9.07 31.10 -28.56
CA GLY A 484 -9.54 30.39 -29.72
C GLY A 484 -10.17 29.06 -29.38
N MET A 485 -10.95 28.53 -30.31
CA MET A 485 -11.71 27.30 -30.14
C MET A 485 -11.33 26.25 -31.17
N ILE A 486 -11.33 25.01 -30.73
CA ILE A 486 -11.16 23.81 -31.54
C ILE A 486 -12.45 23.00 -31.45
N HIS A 487 -13.00 22.64 -32.59
CA HIS A 487 -14.17 21.77 -32.68
C HIS A 487 -13.76 20.39 -33.20
N GLU A 488 -14.21 19.36 -32.53
CA GLU A 488 -13.99 17.98 -32.93
C GLU A 488 -15.31 17.23 -32.98
N LEU A 489 -15.63 16.62 -34.10
CA LEU A 489 -16.81 15.80 -34.27
C LEU A 489 -16.39 14.42 -34.74
N SER A 490 -16.93 13.40 -34.11
CA SER A 490 -16.74 12.02 -34.54
C SER A 490 -18.08 11.29 -34.51
N MET A 491 -18.47 10.80 -35.65
CA MET A 491 -19.66 9.96 -35.83
C MET A 491 -19.20 8.54 -36.02
N ASN A 492 -19.71 7.60 -35.25
CA ASN A 492 -19.35 6.20 -35.37
C ASN A 492 -20.61 5.33 -35.35
N ALA A 493 -20.67 4.37 -36.23
CA ALA A 493 -21.71 3.34 -36.26
C ALA A 493 -21.05 1.97 -36.34
N GLN A 494 -21.17 1.17 -35.31
CA GLN A 494 -20.53 -0.13 -35.22
C GLN A 494 -21.55 -1.27 -35.15
N LEU A 495 -21.42 -2.22 -36.02
CA LEU A 495 -22.15 -3.49 -36.05
C LEU A 495 -21.33 -4.54 -35.34
N THR A 496 -21.94 -5.24 -34.39
CA THR A 496 -21.31 -6.36 -33.67
C THR A 496 -22.26 -7.56 -33.61
N THR A 497 -21.71 -8.75 -33.73
CA THR A 497 -22.45 -10.00 -33.53
C THR A 497 -21.59 -10.99 -32.78
N ILE A 498 -22.22 -12.05 -32.25
CA ILE A 498 -21.53 -13.11 -31.55
C ILE A 498 -21.86 -14.43 -32.25
N LEU A 499 -20.82 -15.09 -32.76
CA LEU A 499 -20.92 -16.36 -33.42
C LEU A 499 -20.31 -17.46 -32.53
N TYR A 500 -21.02 -18.56 -32.41
CA TYR A 500 -20.61 -19.69 -31.59
C TYR A 500 -20.34 -20.89 -32.46
N SER A 501 -19.16 -21.53 -32.30
CA SER A 501 -18.80 -22.77 -32.92
C SER A 501 -18.40 -23.80 -31.84
N TYR A 502 -18.77 -25.02 -32.02
CA TYR A 502 -18.49 -26.10 -31.08
C TYR A 502 -17.78 -27.24 -31.80
N TYR A 503 -16.60 -27.60 -31.28
CA TYR A 503 -15.80 -28.68 -31.81
C TYR A 503 -15.66 -29.76 -30.74
N ARG A 504 -16.06 -30.98 -31.08
CA ARG A 504 -15.94 -32.13 -30.19
C ARG A 504 -14.72 -32.94 -30.58
N PHE A 505 -13.77 -33.12 -29.68
CA PHE A 505 -12.61 -33.96 -29.93
C PHE A 505 -12.96 -35.42 -29.75
N ILE A 506 -12.36 -36.29 -30.59
CA ILE A 506 -12.50 -37.75 -30.51
C ILE A 506 -11.55 -38.27 -29.44
N GLY A 507 -12.01 -39.10 -28.48
CA GLY A 507 -11.18 -39.67 -27.43
C GLY A 507 -11.96 -40.03 -26.16
N LYS A 508 -11.30 -40.64 -25.17
CA LYS A 508 -11.94 -41.14 -23.94
C LYS A 508 -12.70 -40.07 -23.14
N ASN A 509 -12.27 -38.84 -23.14
CA ASN A 509 -12.91 -37.76 -22.37
C ASN A 509 -13.72 -36.78 -23.23
N GLN A 510 -13.74 -36.93 -24.53
CA GLN A 510 -14.48 -36.11 -25.51
C GLN A 510 -14.58 -34.62 -25.12
N PRO A 511 -13.48 -33.89 -24.93
CA PRO A 511 -13.54 -32.51 -24.55
C PRO A 511 -14.22 -31.68 -25.64
N LEU A 512 -15.09 -30.75 -25.22
CA LEU A 512 -15.80 -29.85 -26.12
C LEU A 512 -15.09 -28.50 -26.14
N LEU A 513 -14.60 -28.10 -27.32
CA LEU A 513 -14.06 -26.79 -27.56
C LEU A 513 -15.17 -25.84 -28.05
N ARG A 514 -15.44 -24.79 -27.32
CA ARG A 514 -16.30 -23.68 -27.70
C ARG A 514 -15.45 -22.55 -28.24
N HIS A 515 -15.66 -22.18 -29.47
CA HIS A 515 -15.10 -21.00 -30.08
C HIS A 515 -16.17 -19.91 -30.15
N VAL A 516 -15.87 -18.75 -29.63
CA VAL A 516 -16.72 -17.56 -29.66
C VAL A 516 -16.01 -16.52 -30.52
N LEU A 517 -16.56 -16.24 -31.70
CA LEU A 517 -16.09 -15.20 -32.58
C LEU A 517 -17.01 -13.99 -32.45
N THR A 518 -16.46 -12.84 -32.14
CA THR A 518 -17.17 -11.56 -32.09
C THR A 518 -16.60 -10.64 -33.18
N PRO A 519 -17.13 -10.71 -34.41
CA PRO A 519 -16.76 -9.77 -35.45
C PRO A 519 -17.42 -8.41 -35.18
N SER A 520 -16.72 -7.37 -35.52
CA SER A 520 -17.18 -5.99 -35.48
C SER A 520 -16.80 -5.27 -36.76
N PHE A 521 -17.75 -4.57 -37.34
CA PHE A 521 -17.56 -3.69 -38.49
C PHE A 521 -18.18 -2.35 -38.18
N GLY A 522 -17.47 -1.29 -38.49
CA GLY A 522 -17.95 0.05 -38.19
C GLY A 522 -17.58 1.04 -39.28
N PHE A 523 -18.29 2.13 -39.29
CA PHE A 523 -17.96 3.32 -40.07
C PHE A 523 -17.77 4.47 -39.10
N ARG A 524 -16.64 5.18 -39.21
CA ARG A 524 -16.30 6.36 -38.44
C ARG A 524 -16.05 7.52 -39.38
N TYR A 525 -16.71 8.63 -39.13
CA TYR A 525 -16.49 9.87 -39.87
C TYR A 525 -16.02 10.96 -38.89
N THR A 526 -14.91 11.60 -39.22
CA THR A 526 -14.35 12.71 -38.45
C THR A 526 -14.04 13.87 -39.41
N PRO A 527 -14.92 14.88 -39.51
CA PRO A 527 -14.66 16.03 -40.37
C PRO A 527 -13.60 16.96 -39.79
N GLN A 528 -12.84 17.59 -40.67
CA GLN A 528 -11.96 18.69 -40.31
C GLN A 528 -12.79 19.96 -40.09
N LEU A 529 -12.99 20.35 -38.82
CA LEU A 529 -13.76 21.52 -38.45
C LEU A 529 -12.92 22.76 -38.15
N ASN A 530 -11.58 22.60 -38.09
CA ASN A 530 -10.68 23.65 -37.65
C ASN A 530 -9.84 24.17 -38.82
N SER A 531 -9.67 25.50 -38.85
CA SER A 531 -8.81 26.15 -39.86
C SER A 531 -7.35 25.96 -39.47
N LEU A 532 -6.55 25.61 -40.47
CA LEU A 532 -5.10 25.61 -40.40
C LEU A 532 -4.56 26.95 -40.95
N ILE A 533 -3.46 27.42 -40.36
CA ILE A 533 -2.75 28.59 -40.85
C ILE A 533 -1.71 28.07 -41.84
N THR A 534 -1.66 28.75 -42.99
CA THR A 534 -0.72 28.43 -44.06
C THR A 534 0.16 29.65 -44.29
N GLU A 535 1.46 29.50 -44.07
CA GLU A 535 2.44 30.55 -44.24
C GLU A 535 3.56 30.09 -45.17
N ASN A 536 4.10 31.03 -45.96
CA ASN A 536 5.25 30.80 -46.78
C ASN A 536 6.53 30.89 -45.95
N VAL A 537 7.26 29.83 -45.86
CA VAL A 537 8.49 29.74 -45.07
C VAL A 537 9.66 29.34 -45.97
N GLY A 538 10.70 30.17 -46.00
CA GLY A 538 11.95 29.90 -46.71
C GLY A 538 12.10 30.57 -48.10
N MET A 539 13.35 30.64 -48.59
CA MET A 539 13.68 31.27 -49.86
C MET A 539 13.10 30.54 -51.07
N ASN A 540 12.68 29.27 -50.91
CA ASN A 540 12.15 28.43 -51.99
C ASN A 540 10.60 28.34 -51.96
N GLN A 541 9.90 29.27 -51.33
CA GLN A 541 8.44 29.30 -51.25
C GLN A 541 7.83 27.98 -50.66
N SER A 542 8.59 27.33 -49.78
CA SER A 542 8.02 26.18 -49.05
C SER A 542 6.85 26.64 -48.16
N VAL A 543 5.76 25.93 -48.29
CA VAL A 543 4.53 26.26 -47.54
C VAL A 543 4.49 25.47 -46.24
N LEU A 544 4.38 26.15 -45.11
CA LEU A 544 4.17 25.52 -43.80
C LEU A 544 2.70 25.65 -43.37
N THR A 545 2.04 24.53 -43.27
CA THR A 545 0.67 24.49 -42.75
C THR A 545 0.70 23.99 -41.31
N TYR A 546 0.12 24.75 -40.38
CA TYR A 546 0.13 24.42 -38.96
C TYR A 546 -1.17 24.82 -38.24
N SER A 547 -1.44 24.15 -37.12
CA SER A 547 -2.51 24.57 -36.22
C SER A 547 -1.99 25.64 -35.26
N PRO A 548 -2.69 26.77 -35.07
CA PRO A 548 -2.30 27.77 -34.07
C PRO A 548 -2.31 27.21 -32.63
N PHE A 549 -2.88 26.03 -32.43
CA PHE A 549 -3.00 25.39 -31.13
C PHE A 549 -2.01 24.24 -30.90
N GLU A 550 -0.99 24.06 -31.74
CA GLU A 550 -0.03 22.94 -31.61
C GLU A 550 0.67 22.89 -30.22
N ARG A 551 0.93 24.05 -29.62
CA ARG A 551 1.56 24.17 -28.31
C ARG A 551 0.59 24.59 -27.20
N SER A 552 -0.69 24.80 -27.52
CA SER A 552 -1.70 25.12 -26.53
C SER A 552 -1.94 23.92 -25.59
N ILE A 553 -2.69 24.17 -24.51
CA ILE A 553 -2.96 23.13 -23.53
C ILE A 553 -3.80 21.99 -24.10
N TYR A 554 -4.68 22.31 -25.04
CA TYR A 554 -5.46 21.36 -25.83
C TYR A 554 -5.17 21.55 -27.32
N SER A 555 -4.59 20.54 -27.95
CA SER A 555 -4.34 20.54 -29.39
C SER A 555 -5.46 19.82 -30.16
N SER A 556 -5.57 20.07 -31.46
CA SER A 556 -6.42 19.29 -32.35
C SER A 556 -5.69 18.04 -32.85
N SER A 557 -6.41 16.94 -32.93
CA SER A 557 -5.92 15.69 -33.51
C SER A 557 -6.35 15.49 -34.97
N ALA A 558 -7.37 16.24 -35.42
CA ALA A 558 -7.92 16.11 -36.79
C ALA A 558 -7.44 17.27 -37.65
N ASN A 559 -6.46 17.02 -38.48
CA ASN A 559 -5.91 17.99 -39.44
C ASN A 559 -6.47 17.82 -40.86
N GLN A 560 -7.28 16.80 -41.08
CA GLN A 560 -7.95 16.48 -42.36
C GLN A 560 -9.21 15.66 -42.12
N ASP A 561 -10.09 15.63 -43.11
CA ASP A 561 -11.27 14.76 -43.06
C ASP A 561 -10.84 13.29 -43.05
N ALA A 562 -11.50 12.51 -42.21
CA ALA A 562 -11.27 11.06 -42.15
C ALA A 562 -12.61 10.31 -42.18
N GLY A 563 -12.71 9.38 -43.13
CA GLY A 563 -13.86 8.48 -43.29
C GLY A 563 -13.38 7.03 -43.25
N GLN A 564 -13.51 6.39 -42.10
CA GLN A 564 -12.84 5.12 -41.83
C GLN A 564 -13.85 3.98 -41.73
N ILE A 565 -13.58 2.87 -42.42
CA ILE A 565 -14.20 1.58 -42.18
C ILE A 565 -13.36 0.85 -41.15
N THR A 566 -13.89 0.63 -39.97
CA THR A 566 -13.21 -0.10 -38.89
C THR A 566 -13.63 -1.56 -38.91
N PHE A 567 -12.71 -2.48 -38.70
CA PHE A 567 -13.00 -3.90 -38.59
C PHE A 567 -12.23 -4.52 -37.42
N GLY A 568 -12.87 -5.47 -36.79
CA GLY A 568 -12.27 -6.20 -35.67
C GLY A 568 -12.83 -7.61 -35.56
N PHE A 569 -11.97 -8.55 -35.25
CA PHE A 569 -12.29 -9.96 -35.02
C PHE A 569 -11.75 -10.37 -33.67
N ASN A 570 -12.64 -10.55 -32.70
CA ASN A 570 -12.25 -11.03 -31.38
C ASN A 570 -12.67 -12.49 -31.21
N ASN A 571 -11.69 -13.35 -30.91
CA ASN A 571 -11.88 -14.79 -30.75
C ASN A 571 -11.57 -15.19 -29.31
N THR A 572 -12.46 -16.04 -28.74
CA THR A 572 -12.26 -16.66 -27.42
C THR A 572 -12.43 -18.17 -27.58
N PHE A 573 -11.53 -18.94 -26.97
CA PHE A 573 -11.59 -20.40 -27.00
C PHE A 573 -11.68 -20.96 -25.59
N GLU A 574 -12.79 -21.68 -25.33
CA GLU A 574 -13.09 -22.31 -24.05
C GLU A 574 -13.16 -23.83 -24.19
N LEU A 575 -12.43 -24.56 -23.37
CA LEU A 575 -12.48 -26.03 -23.32
C LEU A 575 -13.36 -26.49 -22.14
N LYS A 576 -14.36 -27.28 -22.44
CA LYS A 576 -15.18 -27.98 -21.45
C LYS A 576 -14.69 -29.44 -21.35
N ARG A 577 -14.18 -29.84 -20.19
CA ARG A 577 -13.69 -31.18 -19.89
C ARG A 577 -14.36 -31.75 -18.66
N LYS A 578 -14.48 -33.08 -18.58
CA LYS A 578 -14.96 -33.75 -17.37
C LYS A 578 -14.06 -33.43 -16.18
N SER A 579 -14.66 -33.24 -15.03
CA SER A 579 -13.96 -32.99 -13.77
C SER A 579 -14.63 -33.73 -12.63
N ASP A 580 -13.92 -34.67 -12.05
CA ASP A 580 -14.38 -35.39 -10.88
C ASP A 580 -14.43 -34.55 -9.59
N LYS A 581 -13.82 -33.36 -9.63
CA LYS A 581 -13.83 -32.41 -8.52
C LYS A 581 -15.07 -31.52 -8.49
N ASP A 582 -15.80 -31.40 -9.59
CA ASP A 582 -17.05 -30.63 -9.66
C ASP A 582 -18.23 -31.59 -9.56
N THR A 583 -18.74 -31.77 -8.36
CA THR A 583 -19.85 -32.66 -8.05
C THR A 583 -21.21 -32.11 -8.52
N VAL A 584 -21.32 -30.84 -8.87
CA VAL A 584 -22.58 -30.19 -9.26
C VAL A 584 -22.78 -30.26 -10.76
N THR A 585 -21.78 -29.92 -11.56
CA THR A 585 -21.89 -29.89 -13.04
C THR A 585 -21.16 -31.05 -13.73
N GLY A 586 -20.24 -31.74 -13.04
CA GLY A 586 -19.38 -32.78 -13.57
C GLY A 586 -18.38 -32.31 -14.64
N PHE A 587 -18.29 -30.99 -14.89
CA PHE A 587 -17.45 -30.42 -15.93
C PHE A 587 -16.74 -29.17 -15.47
N LYS A 588 -15.45 -29.05 -15.81
CA LYS A 588 -14.67 -27.82 -15.65
C LYS A 588 -14.55 -27.11 -17.00
N LYS A 589 -14.90 -25.82 -17.02
CA LYS A 589 -14.66 -24.92 -18.16
C LYS A 589 -13.31 -24.22 -17.96
N VAL A 590 -12.43 -24.31 -18.96
CA VAL A 590 -11.13 -23.67 -18.97
C VAL A 590 -11.03 -22.79 -20.20
N ARG A 591 -10.76 -21.51 -20.05
CA ARG A 591 -10.44 -20.63 -21.16
C ARG A 591 -9.00 -20.88 -21.58
N ILE A 592 -8.78 -21.38 -22.79
CA ILE A 592 -7.44 -21.59 -23.33
C ILE A 592 -6.90 -20.30 -23.92
N ILE A 593 -7.74 -19.64 -24.74
CA ILE A 593 -7.43 -18.32 -25.31
C ILE A 593 -8.54 -17.39 -24.86
N ASP A 594 -8.18 -16.42 -24.02
CA ASP A 594 -9.11 -15.42 -23.55
C ASP A 594 -9.44 -14.40 -24.63
N ILE A 595 -8.40 -13.96 -25.37
CA ILE A 595 -8.49 -12.96 -26.41
C ILE A 595 -7.50 -13.33 -27.52
N LEU A 596 -7.99 -13.43 -28.73
CA LEU A 596 -7.22 -13.37 -29.96
C LEU A 596 -7.94 -12.37 -30.86
N SER A 597 -7.44 -11.14 -30.91
CA SER A 597 -8.08 -10.09 -31.71
C SER A 597 -7.19 -9.59 -32.80
N VAL A 598 -7.78 -9.30 -33.95
CA VAL A 598 -7.19 -8.58 -35.07
C VAL A 598 -8.06 -7.37 -35.34
N ASN A 599 -7.47 -6.17 -35.31
CA ASN A 599 -8.15 -4.92 -35.54
C ASN A 599 -7.42 -4.08 -36.57
N GLY A 600 -8.16 -3.33 -37.34
CA GLY A 600 -7.66 -2.38 -38.32
C GLY A 600 -8.75 -1.45 -38.82
N ASP A 601 -8.35 -0.45 -39.57
CA ASP A 601 -9.26 0.47 -40.23
C ASP A 601 -8.76 0.82 -41.63
N TYR A 602 -9.69 1.15 -42.49
CA TYR A 602 -9.43 1.59 -43.87
C TYR A 602 -10.01 2.99 -44.05
N ASP A 603 -9.15 3.99 -44.28
CA ASP A 603 -9.58 5.37 -44.48
C ASP A 603 -9.89 5.61 -45.96
N LEU A 604 -11.16 5.91 -46.21
CA LEU A 604 -11.67 6.18 -47.56
C LEU A 604 -11.19 7.53 -48.11
N MET A 605 -10.92 8.47 -47.21
CA MET A 605 -10.63 9.87 -47.54
C MET A 605 -9.13 10.18 -47.60
N ALA A 606 -8.30 9.31 -47.06
CA ALA A 606 -6.87 9.50 -47.14
C ALA A 606 -6.39 9.40 -48.60
N ASP A 607 -5.46 10.26 -48.99
CA ASP A 607 -4.87 10.25 -50.33
C ASP A 607 -3.96 9.02 -50.54
N SER A 608 -3.25 8.62 -49.50
CA SER A 608 -2.35 7.49 -49.48
C SER A 608 -2.39 6.74 -48.19
N MET A 609 -1.84 5.53 -48.10
CA MET A 609 -1.77 4.68 -46.88
C MET A 609 -3.13 4.45 -46.25
N LYS A 610 -4.15 4.14 -47.04
CA LYS A 610 -5.56 4.03 -46.64
C LYS A 610 -5.82 2.95 -45.58
N LEU A 611 -5.09 1.83 -45.59
CA LEU A 611 -5.21 0.74 -44.65
C LEU A 611 -4.30 1.02 -43.44
N SER A 612 -4.83 1.04 -42.24
CA SER A 612 -4.04 1.20 -41.03
C SER A 612 -3.16 0.00 -40.74
N ASP A 613 -2.23 0.17 -39.82
CA ASP A 613 -1.48 -0.96 -39.28
C ASP A 613 -2.44 -1.94 -38.57
N LEU A 614 -2.23 -3.22 -38.85
CA LEU A 614 -3.01 -4.29 -38.23
C LEU A 614 -2.49 -4.58 -36.83
N GLN A 615 -3.39 -4.50 -35.86
CA GLN A 615 -3.11 -4.77 -34.46
C GLN A 615 -3.58 -6.17 -34.08
N LEU A 616 -2.64 -7.03 -33.69
CA LEU A 616 -2.90 -8.37 -33.19
C LEU A 616 -2.71 -8.40 -31.69
N ASN A 617 -3.74 -8.82 -30.92
CA ASN A 617 -3.61 -9.00 -29.49
C ASN A 617 -3.99 -10.43 -29.10
N LEU A 618 -3.14 -11.05 -28.30
CA LEU A 618 -3.27 -12.40 -27.83
C LEU A 618 -3.16 -12.44 -26.31
N ARG A 619 -4.14 -13.09 -25.66
CA ARG A 619 -4.05 -13.44 -24.23
C ARG A 619 -4.40 -14.91 -24.07
N ILE A 620 -3.49 -15.65 -23.48
CA ILE A 620 -3.62 -17.07 -23.23
C ILE A 620 -3.44 -17.35 -21.75
N ASN A 621 -4.40 -18.05 -21.12
CA ASN A 621 -4.34 -18.52 -19.75
C ASN A 621 -4.61 -20.04 -19.74
N PRO A 622 -3.72 -20.88 -20.28
CA PRO A 622 -3.98 -22.32 -20.45
C PRO A 622 -4.01 -23.03 -19.09
N LEU A 623 -3.32 -22.46 -18.12
CA LEU A 623 -3.20 -22.95 -16.76
C LEU A 623 -3.31 -21.77 -15.78
N GLU A 624 -3.81 -22.03 -14.57
CA GLU A 624 -3.99 -20.99 -13.54
C GLU A 624 -2.67 -20.27 -13.15
N TRP A 625 -1.55 -20.92 -13.38
CA TRP A 625 -0.20 -20.45 -13.06
C TRP A 625 0.56 -19.85 -14.26
N LEU A 626 -0.01 -19.91 -15.49
CA LEU A 626 0.64 -19.41 -16.72
C LEU A 626 -0.26 -18.40 -17.43
N ASN A 627 0.25 -17.17 -17.57
CA ASN A 627 -0.38 -16.09 -18.34
C ASN A 627 0.58 -15.64 -19.44
N ILE A 628 0.11 -15.56 -20.68
CA ILE A 628 0.84 -15.05 -21.83
C ILE A 628 0.01 -13.95 -22.46
N VAL A 629 0.59 -12.77 -22.58
CA VAL A 629 0.02 -11.63 -23.30
C VAL A 629 0.97 -11.23 -24.40
N ALA A 630 0.48 -11.16 -25.61
CA ALA A 630 1.24 -10.68 -26.75
C ALA A 630 0.45 -9.61 -27.50
N SER A 631 1.14 -8.58 -27.94
CA SER A 631 0.63 -7.56 -28.84
C SER A 631 1.61 -7.37 -30.00
N SER A 632 1.11 -7.38 -31.22
CA SER A 632 1.91 -7.23 -32.43
C SER A 632 1.26 -6.23 -33.36
N SER A 633 2.08 -5.45 -34.06
CA SER A 633 1.66 -4.49 -35.06
C SER A 633 2.34 -4.82 -36.41
N PHE A 634 1.54 -4.81 -37.46
CA PHE A 634 1.96 -5.10 -38.82
C PHE A 634 1.50 -4.01 -39.78
N SER A 635 2.42 -3.41 -40.52
CA SER A 635 2.07 -2.44 -41.56
C SER A 635 1.83 -3.14 -42.90
N PRO A 636 0.77 -2.79 -43.60
CA PRO A 636 0.55 -3.29 -44.95
C PRO A 636 1.51 -2.67 -45.99
N TYR A 637 2.27 -1.63 -45.61
CA TYR A 637 3.08 -0.83 -46.51
C TYR A 637 4.57 -1.20 -46.47
N GLY A 638 5.27 -0.95 -47.59
CA GLY A 638 6.72 -1.12 -47.71
C GLY A 638 7.51 0.03 -47.06
N TRP A 639 8.82 -0.13 -47.04
CA TRP A 639 9.80 0.92 -46.70
C TRP A 639 10.58 1.34 -47.89
N GLU A 640 11.00 2.58 -47.91
CA GLU A 640 12.07 3.03 -48.78
C GLU A 640 13.41 2.71 -48.13
N ASP A 641 14.23 1.90 -48.78
CA ASP A 641 15.49 1.40 -48.21
C ASP A 641 16.51 2.52 -47.92
N SER A 642 16.42 3.65 -48.67
CA SER A 642 17.36 4.78 -48.52
C SER A 642 17.05 5.69 -47.29
N THR A 643 15.79 5.89 -46.98
CA THR A 643 15.35 6.82 -45.95
C THR A 643 14.73 6.15 -44.73
N GLY A 644 14.32 4.88 -44.84
CA GLY A 644 13.54 4.17 -43.83
C GLY A 644 12.11 4.68 -43.75
N ALA A 645 11.68 5.58 -44.62
CA ALA A 645 10.32 6.10 -44.65
C ALA A 645 9.33 5.05 -45.15
N THR A 646 8.14 5.05 -44.65
CA THR A 646 7.04 4.21 -45.11
C THR A 646 6.55 4.74 -46.44
N ILE A 647 6.54 3.89 -47.48
CA ILE A 647 6.06 4.25 -48.79
C ILE A 647 4.62 3.81 -48.99
N SER A 648 3.87 4.55 -49.83
CA SER A 648 2.45 4.29 -50.11
C SER A 648 2.16 2.99 -50.89
N SER A 649 3.18 2.34 -51.43
CA SER A 649 3.01 1.04 -52.09
C SER A 649 2.84 -0.09 -51.05
N TYR A 650 1.91 -1.01 -51.31
CA TYR A 650 1.79 -2.23 -50.49
C TYR A 650 3.10 -3.03 -50.57
N ALA A 651 3.45 -3.63 -49.42
CA ALA A 651 4.65 -4.48 -49.39
C ALA A 651 4.52 -5.62 -50.39
N LYS A 652 5.42 -5.66 -51.40
CA LYS A 652 5.32 -6.53 -52.56
C LYS A 652 5.33 -8.03 -52.28
N ASN A 653 5.74 -8.44 -51.09
CA ASN A 653 5.89 -9.85 -50.75
C ASN A 653 5.26 -10.14 -49.41
N PHE A 654 3.95 -10.32 -49.41
CA PHE A 654 3.28 -10.80 -48.18
C PHE A 654 3.67 -12.23 -47.81
N ASN A 655 4.16 -13.08 -48.77
CA ASN A 655 4.58 -14.48 -48.56
C ASN A 655 3.79 -15.19 -47.44
N GLY A 656 2.47 -15.02 -47.43
CA GLY A 656 1.59 -15.54 -46.37
C GLY A 656 1.64 -14.78 -45.05
N ARG A 657 2.34 -13.66 -44.95
CA ARG A 657 2.39 -12.82 -43.72
C ARG A 657 1.30 -11.75 -43.72
N LEU A 658 0.87 -11.33 -42.53
CA LEU A 658 -0.17 -10.30 -42.33
C LEU A 658 0.26 -8.89 -42.73
N GLY A 659 1.50 -8.71 -43.10
CA GLY A 659 2.11 -7.44 -43.52
C GLY A 659 3.57 -7.37 -43.08
N ARG A 660 4.18 -6.19 -43.25
CA ARG A 660 5.50 -5.90 -42.71
C ARG A 660 5.45 -5.76 -41.22
N PHE A 661 6.29 -6.50 -40.54
CA PHE A 661 6.40 -6.47 -39.10
C PHE A 661 6.89 -5.10 -38.58
N ILE A 662 6.23 -4.53 -37.57
CA ILE A 662 6.65 -3.29 -36.91
C ILE A 662 7.17 -3.60 -35.51
N GLN A 663 6.36 -4.17 -34.70
CA GLN A 663 6.72 -4.48 -33.29
C GLN A 663 5.93 -5.65 -32.76
N THR A 664 6.52 -6.33 -31.78
CA THR A 664 5.84 -7.29 -30.95
C THR A 664 6.32 -7.16 -29.51
N ASN A 665 5.39 -7.14 -28.58
CA ASN A 665 5.63 -7.21 -27.14
C ASN A 665 4.99 -8.48 -26.61
N ILE A 666 5.77 -9.34 -25.98
CA ILE A 666 5.30 -10.58 -25.35
C ILE A 666 5.65 -10.52 -23.87
N THR A 667 4.65 -10.68 -23.02
CA THR A 667 4.83 -10.82 -21.60
C THR A 667 4.33 -12.20 -21.16
N THR A 668 5.23 -13.01 -20.66
CA THR A 668 4.92 -14.32 -20.12
C THR A 668 5.10 -14.29 -18.61
N THR A 669 4.07 -14.56 -17.85
CA THR A 669 4.11 -14.62 -16.39
C THR A 669 3.78 -16.04 -15.93
N LEU A 670 4.69 -16.60 -15.15
CA LEU A 670 4.58 -17.92 -14.54
C LEU A 670 4.58 -17.73 -13.02
N THR A 671 3.50 -18.14 -12.35
CA THR A 671 3.44 -18.05 -10.87
C THR A 671 3.09 -19.41 -10.30
N ILE A 672 4.03 -19.99 -9.57
CA ILE A 672 3.87 -21.29 -8.94
C ILE A 672 3.86 -21.10 -7.42
N THR A 673 2.88 -21.65 -6.75
CA THR A 673 2.71 -21.59 -5.29
C THR A 673 2.55 -23.00 -4.74
N SER A 674 3.01 -23.21 -3.51
CA SER A 674 2.76 -24.47 -2.82
C SER A 674 1.25 -24.70 -2.65
N PRO A 675 0.78 -25.95 -2.63
CA PRO A 675 -0.65 -26.26 -2.43
C PRO A 675 -1.25 -25.63 -1.16
N GLU A 676 -0.50 -25.64 -0.07
CA GLU A 676 -0.90 -25.07 1.22
C GLU A 676 -1.02 -23.53 1.19
N SER A 677 -0.27 -22.86 0.33
CA SER A 677 -0.32 -21.40 0.18
C SER A 677 -1.60 -20.91 -0.47
N ARG A 678 -2.21 -21.72 -1.32
CA ARG A 678 -3.37 -21.34 -2.12
C ARG A 678 -4.62 -21.16 -1.25
N ASP A 679 -4.84 -22.07 -0.31
CA ASP A 679 -6.00 -22.03 0.58
C ASP A 679 -5.87 -20.92 1.65
N LYS A 680 -4.65 -20.67 2.14
CA LYS A 680 -4.38 -19.60 3.11
C LYS A 680 -4.47 -18.22 2.49
N LEU A 681 -3.97 -18.03 1.27
CA LEU A 681 -4.05 -16.74 0.57
C LEU A 681 -5.50 -16.30 0.32
N ASN A 682 -6.39 -17.25 0.06
CA ASN A 682 -7.81 -16.98 -0.10
C ASN A 682 -8.46 -16.58 1.23
N LYS A 683 -8.18 -17.31 2.31
CA LYS A 683 -8.66 -16.98 3.66
C LYS A 683 -8.14 -15.65 4.19
N THR A 684 -6.88 -15.31 3.89
CA THR A 684 -6.28 -14.03 4.30
C THR A 684 -6.88 -12.86 3.53
N LYS A 685 -7.22 -13.02 2.25
CA LYS A 685 -7.93 -11.99 1.47
C LYS A 685 -9.34 -11.71 2.00
N GLU A 686 -10.03 -12.74 2.45
CA GLU A 686 -11.35 -12.61 3.08
C GLU A 686 -11.25 -11.91 4.44
N ALA A 687 -10.29 -12.29 5.28
CA ALA A 687 -10.05 -11.68 6.60
C ALA A 687 -9.57 -10.21 6.54
N ILE A 688 -8.76 -9.85 5.53
CA ILE A 688 -8.31 -8.46 5.32
C ILE A 688 -9.46 -7.53 4.94
N ASN A 689 -10.48 -8.04 4.26
CA ASN A 689 -11.66 -7.23 3.91
C ASN A 689 -12.60 -6.97 5.10
N GLU A 690 -12.56 -7.81 6.14
CA GLU A 690 -13.47 -7.71 7.29
C GLU A 690 -12.91 -6.90 8.47
N ASN A 691 -11.59 -6.89 8.70
CA ASN A 691 -10.97 -6.31 9.89
C ASN A 691 -9.76 -5.41 9.59
N TRP A 692 -10.02 -4.19 9.13
CA TRP A 692 -8.96 -3.19 8.96
C TRP A 692 -8.69 -2.46 10.29
N ASN A 693 -7.64 -2.86 11.02
CA ASN A 693 -7.21 -2.25 12.30
C ASN A 693 -5.98 -1.34 12.14
N ALA A 694 -5.72 -0.51 13.17
CA ALA A 694 -4.56 0.40 13.22
C ALA A 694 -3.20 -0.31 13.06
N ASP A 695 -3.10 -1.56 13.54
CA ASP A 695 -1.92 -2.41 13.39
C ASP A 695 -1.61 -2.74 11.92
N MET A 696 -2.64 -2.81 11.07
CA MET A 696 -2.48 -3.02 9.64
C MET A 696 -1.82 -1.83 8.93
N ASN A 697 -1.94 -0.61 9.47
CA ASN A 697 -1.21 0.55 8.91
C ASN A 697 0.28 0.48 9.19
N TYR A 698 0.68 0.01 10.37
CA TYR A 698 2.09 -0.24 10.68
C TYR A 698 2.68 -1.30 9.75
N PHE A 699 1.97 -2.41 9.54
CA PHE A 699 2.39 -3.46 8.62
C PHE A 699 2.32 -3.04 7.15
N ALA A 700 1.42 -2.14 6.75
CA ALA A 700 1.39 -1.58 5.41
C ALA A 700 2.59 -0.67 5.11
N LEU A 701 3.09 0.04 6.13
CA LEU A 701 4.33 0.84 6.05
C LEU A 701 5.58 -0.03 6.15
N HIS A 702 5.47 -1.21 6.76
CA HIS A 702 6.55 -2.16 6.99
C HIS A 702 6.17 -3.56 6.50
N PRO A 703 6.02 -3.76 5.19
CA PRO A 703 5.60 -5.04 4.60
C PRO A 703 6.58 -6.18 4.92
N GLU A 704 7.82 -5.86 5.30
CA GLU A 704 8.82 -6.82 5.75
C GLU A 704 8.42 -7.55 7.03
N PHE A 705 7.46 -7.05 7.82
CA PHE A 705 6.94 -7.71 9.02
C PHE A 705 5.66 -8.51 8.80
N MET A 706 4.96 -8.31 7.68
CA MET A 706 3.85 -9.16 7.26
C MET A 706 4.31 -10.50 6.66
N LEU A 707 5.47 -10.99 7.04
CA LEU A 707 6.00 -12.22 6.52
C LEU A 707 5.25 -13.42 7.09
N ASP A 708 4.36 -13.98 6.30
CA ASP A 708 3.74 -15.27 6.63
C ASP A 708 4.77 -16.39 6.43
N PHE A 709 5.38 -16.83 7.51
CA PHE A 709 6.33 -17.95 7.54
C PHE A 709 5.63 -19.30 7.32
N THR A 710 4.32 -19.33 7.32
CA THR A 710 3.55 -20.56 7.12
C THR A 710 3.36 -20.92 5.64
N ILE A 711 3.66 -20.00 4.73
CA ILE A 711 3.67 -20.24 3.29
C ILE A 711 5.01 -20.87 2.90
N PRO A 712 5.07 -22.15 2.50
CA PRO A 712 6.34 -22.81 2.25
C PRO A 712 7.14 -22.18 1.13
N TRP A 713 6.48 -21.88 -0.02
CA TRP A 713 7.13 -21.18 -1.12
C TRP A 713 6.13 -20.64 -2.16
N LYS A 714 6.54 -19.54 -2.77
CA LYS A 714 5.90 -18.94 -3.95
C LYS A 714 6.99 -18.42 -4.85
N ILE A 715 6.96 -18.78 -6.12
CA ILE A 715 7.92 -18.33 -7.12
C ILE A 715 7.15 -17.77 -8.31
N SER A 716 7.56 -16.61 -8.77
CA SER A 716 6.99 -15.92 -9.93
C SER A 716 8.10 -15.56 -10.90
N PHE A 717 7.95 -15.96 -12.15
CA PHE A 717 8.81 -15.56 -13.25
C PHE A 717 8.02 -14.66 -14.20
N SER A 718 8.62 -13.58 -14.64
CA SER A 718 8.06 -12.73 -15.68
C SER A 718 9.11 -12.49 -16.75
N HIS A 719 8.81 -12.92 -17.96
CA HIS A 719 9.64 -12.67 -19.14
C HIS A 719 8.94 -11.64 -20.02
N VAL A 720 9.61 -10.53 -20.24
CA VAL A 720 9.19 -9.48 -21.18
C VAL A 720 10.13 -9.53 -22.38
N TYR A 721 9.57 -9.74 -23.54
CA TYR A 721 10.26 -9.73 -24.81
C TYR A 721 9.64 -8.68 -25.72
N SER A 722 10.43 -7.70 -26.11
CA SER A 722 10.04 -6.65 -27.05
C SER A 722 10.97 -6.69 -28.25
N ILE A 723 10.38 -6.76 -29.41
CA ILE A 723 11.10 -6.69 -30.71
C ILE A 723 10.48 -5.56 -31.53
N ASN A 724 11.31 -4.62 -31.96
CA ASN A 724 10.91 -3.49 -32.78
C ASN A 724 11.75 -3.48 -34.06
N ALA A 725 11.12 -3.28 -35.20
CA ALA A 725 11.85 -3.06 -36.43
C ALA A 725 12.54 -1.69 -36.38
N ASN A 726 13.85 -1.68 -36.57
CA ASN A 726 14.62 -0.45 -36.54
C ASN A 726 14.54 0.23 -37.92
N GLN A 727 13.93 1.42 -37.96
CA GLN A 727 13.74 2.22 -39.19
C GLN A 727 14.95 3.07 -39.59
N ASN A 728 15.95 3.20 -38.70
CA ASN A 728 17.01 4.20 -38.87
C ASN A 728 18.32 3.70 -39.50
N LYS A 729 18.41 2.46 -39.95
CA LYS A 729 19.65 1.97 -40.58
C LYS A 729 19.60 2.10 -42.11
N LYS A 730 20.39 3.04 -42.63
CA LYS A 730 20.84 3.16 -44.01
C LYS A 730 21.81 2.03 -44.33
N SER A 731 21.42 0.87 -44.76
CA SER A 731 22.26 -0.07 -45.52
C SER A 731 21.70 -1.49 -45.52
N SER A 732 21.63 -2.03 -46.70
CA SER A 732 21.43 -3.45 -47.05
C SER A 732 20.12 -4.13 -46.60
N ASN A 733 19.59 -4.92 -47.45
CA ASN A 733 18.41 -5.81 -47.47
C ASN A 733 18.05 -6.57 -46.18
N GLU A 734 18.64 -6.25 -45.00
CA GLU A 734 18.32 -6.86 -43.70
C GLU A 734 17.65 -5.84 -42.79
N THR A 735 16.42 -6.14 -42.41
CA THR A 735 15.70 -5.41 -41.37
C THR A 735 16.42 -5.62 -40.06
N ASP A 736 17.01 -4.59 -39.49
CA ASP A 736 17.63 -4.65 -38.16
C ASP A 736 16.55 -4.55 -37.10
N TYR A 737 16.53 -5.50 -36.15
CA TYR A 737 15.56 -5.57 -35.10
C TYR A 737 16.19 -5.18 -33.78
N LEU A 738 15.61 -4.16 -33.10
CA LEU A 738 15.94 -3.87 -31.72
C LEU A 738 15.20 -4.87 -30.84
N GLN A 739 15.96 -5.75 -30.23
CA GLN A 739 15.43 -6.75 -29.29
C GLN A 739 15.79 -6.38 -27.88
N ILE A 740 14.76 -6.28 -27.02
CA ILE A 740 14.91 -6.04 -25.59
C ILE A 740 14.28 -7.24 -24.88
N GLN A 741 15.05 -7.88 -24.03
CA GLN A 741 14.57 -9.00 -23.23
C GLN A 741 14.89 -8.74 -21.76
N THR A 742 13.91 -9.02 -20.92
CA THR A 742 14.08 -8.95 -19.48
C THR A 742 13.40 -10.15 -18.85
N LEU A 743 14.15 -10.91 -18.08
CA LEU A 743 13.63 -11.98 -17.24
C LEU A 743 13.70 -11.53 -15.79
N SER A 744 12.59 -11.40 -15.14
CA SER A 744 12.52 -11.17 -13.71
C SER A 744 12.04 -12.43 -12.98
N ALA A 745 12.70 -12.74 -11.88
CA ALA A 745 12.32 -13.81 -11.00
C ALA A 745 12.16 -13.25 -9.60
N GLN A 746 11.02 -13.49 -8.98
CA GLN A 746 10.80 -13.18 -7.58
C GLN A 746 10.25 -14.40 -6.87
N GLY A 747 10.71 -14.62 -5.66
CA GLY A 747 10.27 -15.78 -4.91
C GLY A 747 10.47 -15.61 -3.43
N ASP A 748 9.55 -16.25 -2.71
CA ASP A 748 9.58 -16.39 -1.27
C ASP A 748 9.69 -17.87 -0.94
N VAL A 749 10.65 -18.22 -0.09
CA VAL A 749 10.87 -19.58 0.37
C VAL A 749 11.03 -19.58 1.89
N SER A 750 10.17 -20.30 2.59
CA SER A 750 10.29 -20.52 4.02
C SER A 750 11.03 -21.84 4.26
N PHE A 751 12.30 -21.75 4.68
CA PHE A 751 13.11 -22.93 5.00
C PHE A 751 12.62 -23.65 6.26
N THR A 752 12.09 -22.87 7.19
CA THR A 752 11.48 -23.35 8.44
C THR A 752 10.32 -22.41 8.82
N LYS A 753 9.56 -22.77 9.86
CA LYS A 753 8.53 -21.86 10.44
C LYS A 753 9.10 -20.54 10.98
N ARG A 754 10.41 -20.36 11.01
CA ARG A 754 11.07 -19.18 11.56
C ARG A 754 12.01 -18.48 10.58
N TRP A 755 12.35 -19.08 9.44
CA TRP A 755 13.24 -18.51 8.44
C TRP A 755 12.56 -18.39 7.09
N LYS A 756 12.62 -17.22 6.50
CA LYS A 756 12.12 -16.93 5.16
C LYS A 756 13.16 -16.17 4.36
N LEU A 757 13.36 -16.59 3.13
CA LEU A 757 14.14 -15.89 2.12
C LEU A 757 13.19 -15.37 1.04
N SER A 758 13.21 -14.06 0.82
CA SER A 758 12.60 -13.41 -0.33
C SER A 758 13.70 -12.98 -1.29
N SER A 759 13.51 -13.24 -2.57
CA SER A 759 14.47 -12.88 -3.60
C SER A 759 13.79 -12.18 -4.77
N TYR A 760 14.47 -11.20 -5.34
CA TYR A 760 14.08 -10.53 -6.57
C TYR A 760 15.31 -10.39 -7.46
N LEU A 761 15.23 -10.94 -8.66
CA LEU A 761 16.31 -10.97 -9.65
C LEU A 761 15.81 -10.42 -10.96
N ILE A 762 16.63 -9.59 -11.61
CA ILE A 762 16.43 -9.18 -12.99
C ILE A 762 17.64 -9.65 -13.80
N PHE A 763 17.34 -10.44 -14.81
CA PHE A 763 18.30 -11.02 -15.72
C PHE A 763 18.08 -10.48 -17.12
N ASP A 764 19.14 -10.09 -17.77
CA ASP A 764 19.19 -9.68 -19.17
C ASP A 764 19.65 -10.89 -20.00
N PRO A 765 18.74 -11.59 -20.70
CA PRO A 765 19.12 -12.78 -21.47
C PRO A 765 20.03 -12.48 -22.65
N LYS A 766 19.94 -11.28 -23.23
CA LYS A 766 20.75 -10.88 -24.40
C LYS A 766 22.23 -10.75 -24.02
N ASN A 767 22.53 -10.13 -22.89
CA ASN A 767 23.89 -9.90 -22.42
C ASN A 767 24.34 -10.95 -21.37
N VAL A 768 23.52 -11.96 -21.10
CA VAL A 768 23.75 -13.05 -20.14
C VAL A 768 24.26 -12.53 -18.79
N ARG A 769 23.58 -11.49 -18.25
CA ARG A 769 23.98 -10.86 -16.99
C ARG A 769 22.79 -10.59 -16.08
N ILE A 770 23.02 -10.70 -14.79
CA ILE A 770 22.07 -10.22 -13.77
C ILE A 770 22.27 -8.70 -13.65
N THR A 771 21.22 -7.93 -13.91
CA THR A 771 21.24 -6.46 -13.84
C THR A 771 20.86 -5.94 -12.48
N ASN A 772 20.01 -6.68 -11.76
CA ASN A 772 19.61 -6.36 -10.39
C ASN A 772 19.37 -7.65 -9.60
N ALA A 773 19.80 -7.65 -8.35
CA ALA A 773 19.50 -8.72 -7.41
C ALA A 773 19.23 -8.13 -6.02
N ARG A 774 18.15 -8.57 -5.38
CA ARG A 774 17.84 -8.24 -4.00
C ARG A 774 17.46 -9.51 -3.25
N PHE A 775 18.03 -9.68 -2.08
CA PHE A 775 17.73 -10.77 -1.17
C PHE A 775 17.31 -10.20 0.17
N THR A 776 16.23 -10.73 0.72
CA THR A 776 15.76 -10.39 2.07
C THR A 776 15.66 -11.68 2.86
N LEU A 777 16.54 -11.87 3.82
CA LEU A 777 16.50 -12.98 4.75
C LEU A 777 15.85 -12.52 6.05
N SER A 778 14.77 -13.16 6.43
CA SER A 778 14.01 -12.81 7.63
C SER A 778 13.96 -13.98 8.59
N ARG A 779 14.05 -13.68 9.89
CA ARG A 779 13.93 -14.65 10.96
C ARG A 779 13.03 -14.15 12.08
N ASN A 780 12.05 -14.97 12.43
CA ASN A 780 11.28 -14.76 13.65
C ASN A 780 11.99 -15.43 14.83
N MET A 781 12.39 -14.63 15.81
CA MET A 781 13.10 -15.06 17.02
C MET A 781 12.20 -14.94 18.27
N HIS A 782 10.91 -15.09 18.11
CA HIS A 782 9.87 -14.95 19.15
C HIS A 782 9.64 -13.51 19.58
N CYS A 783 10.46 -12.93 20.44
CA CYS A 783 10.36 -11.55 20.90
C CYS A 783 11.11 -10.55 20.00
N TRP A 784 11.87 -11.05 19.05
CA TRP A 784 12.67 -10.25 18.13
C TRP A 784 12.47 -10.73 16.71
N ALA A 785 12.52 -9.79 15.77
CA ALA A 785 12.54 -10.07 14.34
C ALA A 785 13.87 -9.59 13.75
N LEU A 786 14.51 -10.47 12.98
CA LEU A 786 15.71 -10.14 12.22
C LEU A 786 15.33 -10.03 10.75
N SER A 787 15.79 -8.98 10.08
CA SER A 787 15.67 -8.77 8.63
C SER A 787 17.05 -8.39 8.09
N PHE A 788 17.53 -9.13 7.11
CA PHE A 788 18.77 -8.82 6.39
C PHE A 788 18.46 -8.62 4.92
N ASN A 789 18.52 -7.37 4.49
CA ASN A 789 18.33 -6.95 3.10
C ASN A 789 19.69 -6.79 2.44
N TYR A 790 19.90 -7.43 1.30
CA TYR A 790 21.16 -7.41 0.58
C TYR A 790 20.96 -7.21 -0.90
N THR A 791 21.58 -6.19 -1.46
CA THR A 791 21.58 -5.85 -2.89
C THR A 791 23.02 -5.92 -3.41
N PRO A 792 23.46 -7.09 -3.93
CA PRO A 792 24.85 -7.31 -4.35
C PRO A 792 25.21 -6.68 -5.70
N ILE A 793 24.22 -6.43 -6.58
CA ILE A 793 24.41 -6.08 -7.98
C ILE A 793 23.54 -4.87 -8.32
N GLY A 794 24.03 -4.09 -9.29
CA GLY A 794 23.41 -2.84 -9.74
C GLY A 794 24.14 -1.61 -9.20
N GLY A 795 23.67 -0.42 -9.55
CA GLY A 795 24.24 0.86 -9.10
C GLY A 795 24.11 1.10 -7.59
N ASN A 796 23.27 0.33 -6.91
CA ASN A 796 22.89 0.54 -5.50
C ASN A 796 23.31 -0.62 -4.60
N LYS A 797 24.60 -1.06 -4.70
CA LYS A 797 25.11 -2.11 -3.82
C LYS A 797 25.00 -1.69 -2.35
N SER A 798 24.20 -2.41 -1.58
CA SER A 798 23.90 -2.05 -0.20
C SER A 798 23.52 -3.25 0.63
N PHE A 799 23.64 -3.14 1.96
CA PHE A 799 22.98 -4.06 2.88
C PHE A 799 22.39 -3.32 4.09
N LEU A 800 21.35 -3.90 4.63
CA LEU A 800 20.72 -3.48 5.88
C LEU A 800 20.42 -4.73 6.71
N LEU A 801 21.06 -4.86 7.86
CA LEU A 801 20.70 -5.82 8.90
C LEU A 801 19.91 -5.07 9.97
N SER A 802 18.67 -5.46 10.19
CA SER A 802 17.80 -4.89 11.20
C SER A 802 17.40 -6.00 12.19
N ILE A 803 17.57 -5.74 13.48
CA ILE A 803 17.04 -6.57 14.56
C ILE A 803 16.16 -5.66 15.40
N ARG A 804 14.89 -6.00 15.54
CA ARG A 804 13.94 -5.19 16.30
C ARG A 804 13.07 -6.04 17.21
N ASN A 805 12.56 -5.41 18.25
CA ASN A 805 11.59 -6.04 19.12
C ASN A 805 10.24 -6.18 18.41
N THR A 806 9.49 -7.26 18.68
CA THR A 806 8.18 -7.52 18.06
C THR A 806 7.02 -6.91 18.84
N SER A 807 7.24 -6.48 20.08
CA SER A 807 6.21 -5.87 20.91
C SER A 807 5.94 -4.43 20.52
N SER A 808 4.68 -4.01 20.62
CA SER A 808 4.26 -2.63 20.37
C SER A 808 4.88 -1.63 21.36
N ILE A 809 5.16 -2.06 22.59
CA ILE A 809 5.74 -1.24 23.67
C ILE A 809 7.20 -0.86 23.36
N PHE A 810 7.95 -1.75 22.68
CA PHE A 810 9.36 -1.56 22.36
C PHE A 810 9.64 -1.46 20.86
N GLN A 811 8.72 -0.86 20.09
CA GLN A 811 8.87 -0.69 18.62
C GLN A 811 10.17 0.04 18.23
N ASP A 812 10.61 0.96 19.05
CA ASP A 812 11.85 1.73 18.82
C ASP A 812 13.12 0.98 19.27
N ALA A 813 12.99 -0.16 19.97
CA ALA A 813 14.12 -1.00 20.32
C ALA A 813 14.60 -1.79 19.10
N LYS A 814 15.46 -1.16 18.29
CA LYS A 814 16.02 -1.73 17.07
C LYS A 814 17.54 -1.53 17.01
N ILE A 815 18.19 -2.45 16.35
CA ILE A 815 19.61 -2.37 15.99
C ILE A 815 19.67 -2.47 14.47
N ASP A 816 20.08 -1.39 13.83
CA ASP A 816 20.25 -1.34 12.38
C ASP A 816 21.75 -1.23 12.05
N ILE A 817 22.27 -2.23 11.34
CA ILE A 817 23.63 -2.20 10.79
C ILE A 817 23.51 -2.12 9.28
N ARG A 818 24.10 -1.11 8.69
CA ARG A 818 23.86 -0.77 7.29
C ARG A 818 25.11 -0.30 6.57
N LYS A 819 25.17 -0.65 5.28
CA LYS A 819 26.07 -0.05 4.31
C LYS A 819 25.19 0.59 3.23
N PRO A 820 25.14 1.93 3.17
CA PRO A 820 24.39 2.61 2.13
C PRO A 820 25.01 2.35 0.74
N PRO A 821 24.24 2.54 -0.35
CA PRO A 821 24.80 2.48 -1.70
C PRO A 821 25.87 3.55 -1.87
N VAL A 822 26.97 3.17 -2.50
CA VAL A 822 28.03 4.08 -2.89
C VAL A 822 27.75 4.50 -4.33
N PHE A 823 27.45 5.77 -4.55
CA PHE A 823 27.42 6.35 -5.88
C PHE A 823 28.84 6.78 -6.24
N LEU A 824 29.31 6.25 -7.33
CA LEU A 824 30.55 6.66 -8.01
C LEU A 824 30.30 7.90 -8.84
#